data_b68668009d79896eeb116d2215f44604
#
_entry.id   b68668009d79896eeb116d2215f44604
#
_cell.length_a   1.000
_cell.length_b   1.000
_cell.length_c   1.000
_cell.angle_alpha   90.00
_cell.angle_beta   90.00
_cell.angle_gamma   90.00
#
_symmetry.space_group_name_H-M   'P 1'
#
loop_
_entity.id
_entity.type
_entity.pdbx_description
1 polymer ?
#
loop_
_entity_poly.entity_id
_entity_poly.type
_entity_poly.pdbx_seq_one_letter_code
_entity_poly.pdbx_strand_id
1 'polypeptide(L)'
;MKPFLIEDLFRQKGFKPNENQLKAILHIDGPLFLTAGPGSGKTRVLLWRTLNLIVFKGVKPEEIFLSTFTEKAALQLRDGLRSLLGMVTNNNGQPYDISGMSIGTVHSICRQIITDRRFSNKSLRKIAPVLLDELGQYFKIYNRRFWVSMITAGGYNDEEIAQRTINKYLSDSDNYSRHYAAVNTIALFNRLSEENYHPDGEEVEDEELSSLLKMYKFYFDNLNEDDRIKIADFSLLQQHAYKAILNATDKQVFKHIIIDEYQDTNTIQELIFFEIAKQTKNICVVGDDDQALYRFRGATVENLVEFDERCKKYLGIKPERIDLNINYRSRVRIVDFYNDFISRCDWKKQKGKGHYRIIDKEIAPFKKDKKPSVYRTDKKGPDEIYLEIAKFVRGLRESDKIADYNQVALLFPSLQYMGNPNTRVTGFRTALESLGINVYAPRAGRFLEVDEAEITYGLLFHIYGRPSLAGRASRGLQDFRTWIIRSMNKAQEIIDQDHLLKEFIEERKIEIDRILSDYNILHQSILKKGLTKQTPLTSDLISNLKDLAGLSQIARRNITNKYFTDLVRRRQNDGEPLPIRYLINRATSLDRSILDVFYQIQAFSYYRKIFDLAERGIDEGPVCNLAMISQYLARFMNDHSPIVNAEFLEGGKFINVFVNSFTYAIFRLGETEYEDKEVPFPKGRVPFLTIHQSKGLEFPVVIMGNTFRSERDPGMNERIIRKLIEKEGEPIDRISEFDNMRMFYVAFSRAKNLLVLPHFSGRGQRISSPLKEMLEEDCLPLLKDMDLNTLPEVEFETEDLGKSYSYTADYLAYQRCPRQYMIFRKYGFETSRSQNMFFGNLVHKTIEDLHRFLIEQRNQKETVR
;
A
#
# COMPACT_ATOMS: atom_id res chain seq x y z
N MET A 1 22.73 -34.37 -28.82
CA MET A 1 21.48 -33.67 -28.49
C MET A 1 21.34 -32.46 -29.41
N LYS A 2 20.17 -32.23 -30.03
CA LYS A 2 19.92 -30.98 -30.75
C LYS A 2 20.05 -29.81 -29.76
N PRO A 3 20.67 -28.70 -30.15
CA PRO A 3 20.73 -27.56 -29.27
C PRO A 3 19.29 -27.13 -28.95
N PHE A 4 18.99 -26.97 -27.65
CA PHE A 4 17.68 -26.53 -27.13
C PHE A 4 17.54 -25.04 -27.45
N LEU A 5 16.48 -24.65 -28.15
CA LEU A 5 16.23 -23.28 -28.62
C LEU A 5 15.07 -22.63 -27.85
N ILE A 6 15.05 -21.32 -27.80
CA ILE A 6 13.97 -20.56 -27.15
C ILE A 6 12.61 -20.77 -27.82
N GLU A 7 12.62 -21.01 -29.15
CA GLU A 7 11.43 -21.31 -29.95
C GLU A 7 10.78 -22.65 -29.55
N ASP A 8 11.56 -23.61 -29.02
CA ASP A 8 11.01 -24.87 -28.48
C ASP A 8 10.20 -24.61 -27.22
N LEU A 9 10.67 -23.70 -26.36
CA LEU A 9 9.94 -23.26 -25.18
C LEU A 9 8.68 -22.46 -25.53
N PHE A 10 8.73 -21.58 -26.53
CA PHE A 10 7.55 -20.89 -27.02
C PHE A 10 6.47 -21.88 -27.48
N ARG A 11 6.83 -22.92 -28.22
CA ARG A 11 5.90 -23.97 -28.67
C ARG A 11 5.33 -24.76 -27.49
N GLN A 12 6.16 -25.11 -26.51
CA GLN A 12 5.76 -25.87 -25.34
C GLN A 12 4.75 -25.08 -24.46
N LYS A 13 4.94 -23.74 -24.34
CA LYS A 13 4.04 -22.86 -23.57
C LYS A 13 2.85 -22.32 -24.39
N GLY A 14 2.78 -22.64 -25.69
CA GLY A 14 1.76 -22.09 -26.59
C GLY A 14 1.89 -20.58 -26.83
N PHE A 15 3.06 -20.02 -26.55
CA PHE A 15 3.32 -18.59 -26.77
C PHE A 15 3.78 -18.34 -28.20
N LYS A 16 3.13 -17.42 -28.91
CA LYS A 16 3.48 -17.00 -30.27
C LYS A 16 3.80 -15.50 -30.22
N PRO A 17 5.07 -15.12 -29.95
CA PRO A 17 5.45 -13.72 -29.96
C PRO A 17 5.26 -13.12 -31.36
N ASN A 18 4.75 -11.89 -31.42
CA ASN A 18 4.81 -11.12 -32.65
C ASN A 18 6.25 -10.62 -32.90
N GLU A 19 6.50 -10.04 -34.08
CA GLU A 19 7.84 -9.61 -34.48
C GLU A 19 8.48 -8.64 -33.47
N ASN A 20 7.74 -7.64 -32.98
CA ASN A 20 8.26 -6.68 -32.02
C ASN A 20 8.50 -7.31 -30.65
N GLN A 21 7.61 -8.19 -30.19
CA GLN A 21 7.81 -8.95 -28.95
C GLN A 21 9.07 -9.84 -29.07
N LEU A 22 9.26 -10.51 -30.20
CA LEU A 22 10.43 -11.35 -30.43
C LEU A 22 11.73 -10.53 -30.45
N LYS A 23 11.75 -9.38 -31.15
CA LYS A 23 12.88 -8.45 -31.14
C LYS A 23 13.22 -8.02 -29.70
N ALA A 24 12.22 -7.62 -28.92
CA ALA A 24 12.40 -7.20 -27.52
C ALA A 24 12.93 -8.32 -26.61
N ILE A 25 12.50 -9.57 -26.83
CA ILE A 25 12.96 -10.74 -26.08
C ILE A 25 14.43 -11.06 -26.41
N LEU A 26 14.81 -10.94 -27.68
CA LEU A 26 16.14 -11.33 -28.17
C LEU A 26 17.18 -10.21 -28.05
N HIS A 27 16.78 -8.94 -27.90
CA HIS A 27 17.72 -7.83 -27.72
C HIS A 27 18.56 -8.03 -26.44
N ILE A 28 19.87 -7.83 -26.50
CA ILE A 28 20.79 -8.13 -25.37
C ILE A 28 21.47 -6.86 -24.90
N ASP A 29 22.24 -6.23 -25.76
CA ASP A 29 23.19 -5.18 -25.41
C ASP A 29 22.66 -3.78 -25.76
N GLY A 30 22.95 -2.82 -24.87
CA GLY A 30 22.59 -1.42 -25.03
C GLY A 30 21.21 -1.08 -24.43
N PRO A 31 20.87 0.21 -24.39
CA PRO A 31 19.60 0.65 -23.85
C PRO A 31 18.44 0.27 -24.77
N LEU A 32 17.39 -0.26 -24.19
CA LEU A 32 16.17 -0.67 -24.88
C LEU A 32 14.97 0.11 -24.32
N PHE A 33 14.23 0.74 -25.22
CA PHE A 33 13.02 1.46 -24.91
C PHE A 33 11.79 0.75 -25.49
N LEU A 34 10.98 0.12 -24.61
CA LEU A 34 9.74 -0.53 -24.99
C LEU A 34 8.55 0.38 -24.69
N THR A 35 7.96 0.98 -25.72
CA THR A 35 6.65 1.62 -25.56
C THR A 35 5.58 0.55 -25.62
N ALA A 36 4.68 0.50 -24.66
CA ALA A 36 3.82 -0.66 -24.52
C ALA A 36 2.40 -0.27 -24.10
N GLY A 37 1.48 -0.27 -25.03
CA GLY A 37 0.08 0.04 -24.81
C GLY A 37 -0.63 -0.94 -23.85
N PRO A 38 -1.87 -0.62 -23.44
CA PRO A 38 -2.69 -1.51 -22.62
C PRO A 38 -2.87 -2.87 -23.28
N GLY A 39 -2.77 -3.96 -22.51
CA GLY A 39 -2.99 -5.31 -23.01
C GLY A 39 -2.00 -5.81 -24.07
N SER A 40 -0.82 -5.18 -24.23
CA SER A 40 0.21 -5.55 -25.21
C SER A 40 1.11 -6.73 -24.79
N GLY A 41 0.92 -7.26 -23.60
CA GLY A 41 1.72 -8.37 -23.07
C GLY A 41 3.07 -7.95 -22.51
N LYS A 42 3.22 -6.72 -22.00
CA LYS A 42 4.44 -6.19 -21.35
C LYS A 42 5.12 -7.21 -20.43
N THR A 43 4.41 -7.65 -19.40
CA THR A 43 4.91 -8.58 -18.37
C THR A 43 5.42 -9.87 -18.99
N ARG A 44 4.70 -10.41 -19.99
CA ARG A 44 5.12 -11.62 -20.70
C ARG A 44 6.43 -11.42 -21.47
N VAL A 45 6.58 -10.30 -22.16
CA VAL A 45 7.83 -9.96 -22.87
C VAL A 45 9.00 -9.86 -21.89
N LEU A 46 8.80 -9.20 -20.73
CA LEU A 46 9.84 -9.08 -19.70
C LEU A 46 10.25 -10.44 -19.13
N LEU A 47 9.30 -11.31 -18.85
CA LEU A 47 9.57 -12.68 -18.36
C LEU A 47 10.41 -13.50 -19.37
N TRP A 48 10.03 -13.50 -20.63
CA TRP A 48 10.74 -14.22 -21.67
C TRP A 48 12.11 -13.61 -21.98
N ARG A 49 12.24 -12.28 -21.92
CA ARG A 49 13.52 -11.58 -22.02
C ARG A 49 14.45 -11.98 -20.86
N THR A 50 13.96 -11.97 -19.64
CA THR A 50 14.73 -12.36 -18.46
C THR A 50 15.16 -13.83 -18.54
N LEU A 51 14.27 -14.72 -18.97
CA LEU A 51 14.60 -16.10 -19.22
C LEU A 51 15.70 -16.24 -20.29
N ASN A 52 15.61 -15.50 -21.41
CA ASN A 52 16.62 -15.48 -22.46
C ASN A 52 18.00 -15.09 -21.91
N LEU A 53 18.07 -14.05 -21.09
CA LEU A 53 19.32 -13.60 -20.47
C LEU A 53 19.93 -14.70 -19.57
N ILE A 54 19.13 -15.35 -18.74
CA ILE A 54 19.62 -16.37 -17.79
C ILE A 54 20.02 -17.65 -18.53
N VAL A 55 19.12 -18.20 -19.34
CA VAL A 55 19.25 -19.54 -19.89
C VAL A 55 20.15 -19.59 -21.14
N PHE A 56 19.95 -18.65 -22.07
CA PHE A 56 20.61 -18.67 -23.37
C PHE A 56 21.83 -17.76 -23.46
N LYS A 57 21.91 -16.73 -22.58
CA LYS A 57 23.06 -15.81 -22.55
C LYS A 57 23.96 -16.01 -21.33
N GLY A 58 23.59 -16.89 -20.40
CA GLY A 58 24.40 -17.23 -19.22
C GLY A 58 24.59 -16.11 -18.25
N VAL A 59 23.69 -15.10 -18.24
CA VAL A 59 23.72 -14.02 -17.26
C VAL A 59 23.30 -14.59 -15.91
N LYS A 60 24.10 -14.36 -14.89
CA LYS A 60 23.78 -14.85 -13.55
C LYS A 60 22.58 -14.08 -12.96
N PRO A 61 21.64 -14.75 -12.28
CA PRO A 61 20.48 -14.10 -11.68
C PRO A 61 20.83 -12.90 -10.79
N GLU A 62 21.88 -12.97 -9.99
CA GLU A 62 22.36 -11.89 -9.13
C GLU A 62 22.89 -10.65 -9.88
N GLU A 63 23.16 -10.78 -11.18
CA GLU A 63 23.60 -9.68 -12.06
C GLU A 63 22.41 -8.99 -12.77
N ILE A 64 21.17 -9.40 -12.49
CA ILE A 64 19.96 -8.84 -13.08
C ILE A 64 19.18 -8.04 -12.02
N PHE A 65 18.86 -6.80 -12.37
CA PHE A 65 17.96 -5.92 -11.62
C PHE A 65 16.62 -5.86 -12.35
N LEU A 66 15.54 -6.36 -11.76
CA LEU A 66 14.19 -6.33 -12.31
C LEU A 66 13.25 -5.63 -11.35
N SER A 67 12.84 -4.43 -11.71
CA SER A 67 11.95 -3.62 -10.87
C SER A 67 10.59 -3.38 -11.51
N THR A 68 9.57 -3.32 -10.67
CA THR A 68 8.21 -2.92 -11.02
C THR A 68 7.63 -2.00 -9.96
N PHE A 69 6.47 -1.41 -10.23
CA PHE A 69 5.86 -0.42 -9.35
C PHE A 69 5.20 -1.05 -8.10
N THR A 70 4.58 -2.25 -8.22
CA THR A 70 3.80 -2.87 -7.15
C THR A 70 4.39 -4.18 -6.65
N GLU A 71 4.21 -4.50 -5.36
CA GLU A 71 4.60 -5.80 -4.79
C GLU A 71 3.87 -6.97 -5.49
N LYS A 72 2.60 -6.76 -5.86
CA LYS A 72 1.83 -7.75 -6.63
C LYS A 72 2.47 -8.05 -7.98
N ALA A 73 2.83 -7.02 -8.73
CA ALA A 73 3.51 -7.20 -10.02
C ALA A 73 4.89 -7.85 -9.85
N ALA A 74 5.63 -7.49 -8.79
CA ALA A 74 6.91 -8.13 -8.46
C ALA A 74 6.75 -9.63 -8.16
N LEU A 75 5.71 -9.99 -7.40
CA LEU A 75 5.40 -11.40 -7.12
C LEU A 75 5.01 -12.15 -8.38
N GLN A 76 4.16 -11.58 -9.23
CA GLN A 76 3.78 -12.16 -10.52
C GLN A 76 4.99 -12.39 -11.44
N LEU A 77 5.92 -11.43 -11.51
CA LEU A 77 7.16 -11.57 -12.27
C LEU A 77 8.04 -12.70 -11.71
N ARG A 78 8.18 -12.78 -10.40
CA ARG A 78 8.97 -13.81 -9.72
C ARG A 78 8.40 -15.21 -9.96
N ASP A 79 7.10 -15.36 -9.78
CA ASP A 79 6.41 -16.65 -9.92
C ASP A 79 6.34 -17.08 -11.40
N GLY A 80 6.07 -16.13 -12.30
CA GLY A 80 6.11 -16.38 -13.73
C GLY A 80 7.49 -16.82 -14.20
N LEU A 81 8.56 -16.18 -13.72
CA LEU A 81 9.93 -16.55 -14.06
C LEU A 81 10.29 -17.93 -13.49
N ARG A 82 9.93 -18.24 -12.25
CA ARG A 82 10.11 -19.58 -11.67
C ARG A 82 9.39 -20.67 -12.46
N SER A 83 8.15 -20.41 -12.87
CA SER A 83 7.37 -21.33 -13.70
C SER A 83 8.06 -21.61 -15.04
N LEU A 84 8.54 -20.58 -15.72
CA LEU A 84 9.25 -20.72 -16.98
C LEU A 84 10.60 -21.43 -16.82
N LEU A 85 11.39 -21.10 -15.80
CA LEU A 85 12.67 -21.76 -15.52
C LEU A 85 12.47 -23.22 -15.08
N GLY A 86 11.40 -23.54 -14.34
CA GLY A 86 11.02 -24.92 -14.02
C GLY A 86 10.76 -25.75 -15.27
N MET A 87 10.11 -25.17 -16.28
CA MET A 87 9.90 -25.82 -17.58
C MET A 87 11.24 -26.09 -18.29
N VAL A 88 12.18 -25.13 -18.23
CA VAL A 88 13.55 -25.33 -18.79
C VAL A 88 14.27 -26.45 -18.05
N THR A 89 14.22 -26.46 -16.70
CA THR A 89 14.82 -27.50 -15.88
C THR A 89 14.29 -28.88 -16.23
N ASN A 90 12.99 -29.01 -16.48
CA ASN A 90 12.38 -30.28 -16.92
C ASN A 90 12.90 -30.75 -18.29
N ASN A 91 13.30 -29.82 -19.15
CA ASN A 91 13.82 -30.16 -20.50
C ASN A 91 15.31 -30.47 -20.52
N ASN A 92 16.12 -29.76 -19.73
CA ASN A 92 17.59 -29.88 -19.78
C ASN A 92 18.22 -30.51 -18.51
N GLY A 93 17.44 -30.76 -17.47
CA GLY A 93 17.91 -31.33 -16.20
C GLY A 93 18.72 -30.36 -15.34
N GLN A 94 18.91 -29.09 -15.76
CA GLN A 94 19.69 -28.09 -15.03
C GLN A 94 18.78 -27.20 -14.19
N PRO A 95 18.92 -27.15 -12.85
CA PRO A 95 18.14 -26.26 -12.02
C PRO A 95 18.65 -24.83 -12.14
N TYR A 96 17.71 -23.87 -12.06
CA TYR A 96 17.98 -22.42 -12.05
C TYR A 96 17.49 -21.82 -10.75
N ASP A 97 18.41 -21.28 -9.96
CA ASP A 97 18.07 -20.56 -8.72
C ASP A 97 18.07 -19.05 -8.97
N ILE A 98 16.92 -18.41 -8.68
CA ILE A 98 16.76 -16.97 -8.79
C ILE A 98 16.65 -16.29 -7.41
N SER A 99 16.97 -16.97 -6.33
CA SER A 99 16.91 -16.41 -4.97
C SER A 99 17.84 -15.21 -4.78
N GLY A 100 18.97 -15.20 -5.49
CA GLY A 100 19.93 -14.09 -5.51
C GLY A 100 19.56 -12.93 -6.45
N MET A 101 18.50 -13.07 -7.25
CA MET A 101 18.08 -12.06 -8.21
C MET A 101 17.35 -10.91 -7.50
N SER A 102 17.67 -9.67 -7.87
CA SER A 102 16.97 -8.48 -7.37
C SER A 102 15.67 -8.26 -8.13
N ILE A 103 14.59 -8.90 -7.66
CA ILE A 103 13.22 -8.72 -8.19
C ILE A 103 12.35 -8.10 -7.10
N GLY A 104 11.77 -6.94 -7.35
CA GLY A 104 10.93 -6.27 -6.36
C GLY A 104 10.44 -4.90 -6.80
N THR A 105 9.80 -4.20 -5.86
CA THR A 105 9.56 -2.77 -6.00
C THR A 105 10.87 -2.00 -5.83
N VAL A 106 10.93 -0.79 -6.38
CA VAL A 106 12.13 0.06 -6.24
C VAL A 106 12.52 0.21 -4.77
N HIS A 107 11.55 0.41 -3.87
CA HIS A 107 11.80 0.55 -2.43
C HIS A 107 12.40 -0.71 -1.81
N SER A 108 11.87 -1.89 -2.17
CA SER A 108 12.39 -3.16 -1.65
C SER A 108 13.82 -3.41 -2.10
N ILE A 109 14.14 -3.05 -3.35
CA ILE A 109 15.49 -3.19 -3.91
C ILE A 109 16.43 -2.12 -3.32
N CYS A 110 16.00 -0.88 -3.11
CA CYS A 110 16.78 0.14 -2.41
C CYS A 110 17.19 -0.33 -1.01
N ARG A 111 16.28 -0.97 -0.27
CA ARG A 111 16.61 -1.57 1.03
C ARG A 111 17.67 -2.67 0.92
N GLN A 112 17.59 -3.50 -0.11
CA GLN A 112 18.62 -4.52 -0.40
C GLN A 112 19.97 -3.88 -0.70
N ILE A 113 20.02 -2.88 -1.57
CA ILE A 113 21.25 -2.15 -1.95
C ILE A 113 21.98 -1.59 -0.73
N ILE A 114 21.26 -0.98 0.21
CA ILE A 114 21.86 -0.40 1.44
C ILE A 114 22.56 -1.48 2.27
N THR A 115 22.06 -2.72 2.27
CA THR A 115 22.60 -3.82 3.06
C THR A 115 23.50 -4.77 2.27
N ASP A 116 23.53 -4.64 0.95
CA ASP A 116 24.29 -5.52 0.06
C ASP A 116 25.78 -5.17 0.13
N ARG A 117 26.60 -6.18 0.41
CA ARG A 117 28.05 -6.05 0.51
C ARG A 117 28.72 -5.57 -0.77
N ARG A 118 28.11 -5.81 -1.92
CA ARG A 118 28.62 -5.37 -3.23
C ARG A 118 28.65 -3.85 -3.36
N PHE A 119 27.80 -3.13 -2.60
CA PHE A 119 27.73 -1.66 -2.56
C PHE A 119 28.40 -1.05 -1.32
N SER A 120 28.98 -1.84 -0.45
CA SER A 120 29.64 -1.32 0.77
C SER A 120 31.16 -1.38 0.66
N ASN A 121 31.84 -0.32 1.08
CA ASN A 121 33.27 -0.39 1.37
C ASN A 121 33.51 -1.43 2.47
N LYS A 122 34.57 -2.23 2.36
CA LYS A 122 34.87 -3.44 3.16
C LYS A 122 34.83 -3.26 4.68
N SER A 123 34.75 -2.05 5.21
CA SER A 123 34.89 -1.74 6.64
C SER A 123 33.57 -1.61 7.42
N LEU A 124 32.41 -1.42 6.80
CA LEU A 124 31.16 -1.18 7.54
C LEU A 124 29.98 -1.96 6.94
N ARG A 125 29.55 -3.02 7.62
CA ARG A 125 28.24 -3.62 7.36
C ARG A 125 27.16 -2.63 7.77
N LYS A 126 26.47 -2.06 6.80
CA LYS A 126 25.31 -1.19 7.05
C LYS A 126 24.11 -2.06 7.46
N ILE A 127 23.48 -1.67 8.55
CA ILE A 127 22.22 -2.26 9.00
C ILE A 127 21.09 -1.62 8.20
N ALA A 128 20.11 -2.41 7.76
CA ALA A 128 18.93 -1.85 7.12
C ALA A 128 18.22 -0.87 8.08
N PRO A 129 17.82 0.30 7.61
CA PRO A 129 17.07 1.23 8.44
C PRO A 129 15.72 0.63 8.82
N VAL A 130 15.20 1.03 9.97
CA VAL A 130 13.80 0.82 10.32
C VAL A 130 12.98 1.69 9.38
N LEU A 131 12.15 1.06 8.56
CA LEU A 131 11.36 1.78 7.58
C LEU A 131 10.10 2.35 8.23
N LEU A 132 9.90 3.65 8.08
CA LEU A 132 8.63 4.32 8.35
C LEU A 132 7.79 4.28 7.06
N ASP A 133 6.70 3.55 7.11
CA ASP A 133 5.67 3.69 6.09
C ASP A 133 4.88 5.01 6.30
N GLU A 134 3.92 5.29 5.43
CA GLU A 134 3.14 6.54 5.47
C GLU A 134 2.51 6.79 6.84
N LEU A 135 1.97 5.74 7.47
CA LEU A 135 1.32 5.87 8.78
C LEU A 135 2.37 6.06 9.90
N GLY A 136 3.51 5.36 9.83
CA GLY A 136 4.64 5.54 10.76
C GLY A 136 5.25 6.93 10.66
N GLN A 137 5.42 7.45 9.43
CA GLN A 137 5.88 8.82 9.16
C GLN A 137 4.89 9.84 9.73
N TYR A 138 3.59 9.62 9.50
CA TYR A 138 2.55 10.46 10.06
C TYR A 138 2.59 10.48 11.59
N PHE A 139 2.65 9.33 12.27
CA PHE A 139 2.72 9.26 13.73
C PHE A 139 3.96 9.94 14.29
N LYS A 140 5.10 9.81 13.62
CA LYS A 140 6.34 10.48 14.05
C LYS A 140 6.16 12.00 13.99
N ILE A 141 5.72 12.55 12.88
CA ILE A 141 5.53 14.00 12.69
C ILE A 141 4.36 14.52 13.54
N TYR A 142 3.26 13.76 13.64
CA TYR A 142 2.10 14.15 14.44
C TYR A 142 2.36 14.06 15.95
N ASN A 143 3.40 13.37 16.42
CA ASN A 143 3.79 13.36 17.83
C ASN A 143 4.08 14.77 18.30
N ARG A 144 3.39 15.20 19.39
CA ARG A 144 3.44 16.59 19.84
C ARG A 144 4.86 17.10 20.14
N ARG A 145 5.70 16.28 20.78
CA ARG A 145 7.09 16.69 21.11
C ARG A 145 7.89 16.89 19.84
N PHE A 146 7.80 15.95 18.92
CA PHE A 146 8.50 16.05 17.64
C PHE A 146 7.98 17.23 16.81
N TRP A 147 6.65 17.41 16.74
CA TRP A 147 6.01 18.52 16.04
C TRP A 147 6.48 19.88 16.56
N VAL A 148 6.43 20.09 17.88
CA VAL A 148 6.86 21.34 18.51
C VAL A 148 8.34 21.61 18.23
N SER A 149 9.22 20.62 18.37
CA SER A 149 10.66 20.79 18.06
C SER A 149 10.88 21.14 16.59
N MET A 150 10.13 20.50 15.68
CA MET A 150 10.24 20.74 14.23
C MET A 150 9.76 22.15 13.83
N ILE A 151 8.62 22.60 14.31
CA ILE A 151 8.14 23.98 14.01
C ILE A 151 9.03 25.04 14.64
N THR A 152 9.60 24.80 15.83
CA THR A 152 10.58 25.68 16.46
C THR A 152 11.84 25.79 15.61
N ALA A 153 12.34 24.69 15.03
CA ALA A 153 13.45 24.72 14.09
C ALA A 153 13.11 25.53 12.82
N GLY A 154 11.83 25.51 12.40
CA GLY A 154 11.30 26.37 11.33
C GLY A 154 11.16 27.85 11.68
N GLY A 155 11.40 28.23 12.95
CA GLY A 155 11.27 29.63 13.43
C GLY A 155 9.91 29.98 14.02
N TYR A 156 9.00 29.02 14.20
CA TYR A 156 7.70 29.27 14.81
C TYR A 156 7.74 29.10 16.33
N ASN A 157 7.23 30.10 17.07
CA ASN A 157 7.15 30.08 18.53
C ASN A 157 5.75 29.69 19.03
N ASP A 158 4.75 29.64 18.16
CA ASP A 158 3.36 29.30 18.48
C ASP A 158 2.84 28.19 17.59
N GLU A 159 2.25 27.16 18.22
CA GLU A 159 1.79 25.96 17.51
C GLU A 159 0.57 26.25 16.61
N GLU A 160 -0.36 27.12 17.03
CA GLU A 160 -1.57 27.43 16.25
C GLU A 160 -1.22 28.31 15.04
N ILE A 161 -0.32 29.29 15.23
CA ILE A 161 0.17 30.13 14.13
C ILE A 161 0.91 29.27 13.10
N ALA A 162 1.80 28.37 13.52
CA ALA A 162 2.52 27.48 12.62
C ALA A 162 1.54 26.62 11.80
N GLN A 163 0.57 25.99 12.46
CA GLN A 163 -0.42 25.13 11.78
C GLN A 163 -1.23 25.91 10.73
N ARG A 164 -1.70 27.11 11.10
CA ARG A 164 -2.47 27.96 10.19
C ARG A 164 -1.62 28.39 8.98
N THR A 165 -0.39 28.87 9.22
CA THR A 165 0.51 29.31 8.15
C THR A 165 0.83 28.17 7.19
N ILE A 166 1.20 26.99 7.70
CA ILE A 166 1.49 25.81 6.88
C ILE A 166 0.26 25.42 6.05
N ASN A 167 -0.93 25.32 6.67
CA ASN A 167 -2.15 24.97 5.97
C ASN A 167 -2.54 26.01 4.91
N LYS A 168 -2.39 27.29 5.21
CA LYS A 168 -2.67 28.36 4.26
C LYS A 168 -1.70 28.34 3.10
N TYR A 169 -0.41 28.14 3.35
CA TYR A 169 0.65 28.16 2.32
C TYR A 169 0.55 26.94 1.41
N LEU A 170 0.43 25.73 1.97
CA LEU A 170 0.49 24.48 1.18
C LEU A 170 -0.84 24.04 0.57
N SER A 171 -1.99 24.43 1.14
CA SER A 171 -3.31 23.97 0.70
C SER A 171 -4.39 25.05 0.60
N ASP A 172 -4.01 26.32 0.68
CA ASP A 172 -4.91 27.50 0.70
C ASP A 172 -6.06 27.35 1.72
N SER A 173 -5.81 26.66 2.82
CA SER A 173 -6.81 26.36 3.85
C SER A 173 -6.52 27.12 5.13
N ASP A 174 -7.39 28.06 5.47
CA ASP A 174 -7.28 28.85 6.70
C ASP A 174 -7.80 28.09 7.90
N ASN A 175 -7.08 27.04 8.33
CA ASN A 175 -7.43 26.24 9.48
C ASN A 175 -6.23 25.96 10.41
N TYR A 176 -6.53 25.69 11.69
CA TYR A 176 -5.56 25.44 12.76
C TYR A 176 -5.32 23.94 13.03
N SER A 177 -5.63 23.08 12.07
CA SER A 177 -5.53 21.64 12.26
C SER A 177 -4.09 21.14 12.11
N ARG A 178 -3.51 20.65 13.21
CA ARG A 178 -2.22 19.95 13.18
C ARG A 178 -2.23 18.73 12.25
N HIS A 179 -3.38 18.05 12.13
CA HIS A 179 -3.51 16.93 11.22
C HIS A 179 -3.24 17.34 9.77
N TYR A 180 -3.92 18.39 9.28
CA TYR A 180 -3.70 18.85 7.90
C TYR A 180 -2.30 19.44 7.72
N ALA A 181 -1.79 20.19 8.69
CA ALA A 181 -0.43 20.71 8.64
C ALA A 181 0.61 19.58 8.54
N ALA A 182 0.45 18.52 9.33
CA ALA A 182 1.34 17.36 9.28
C ALA A 182 1.26 16.64 7.93
N VAL A 183 0.06 16.40 7.40
CA VAL A 183 -0.13 15.74 6.09
C VAL A 183 0.48 16.57 4.96
N ASN A 184 0.24 17.87 4.94
CA ASN A 184 0.78 18.78 3.93
C ASN A 184 2.33 18.85 4.01
N THR A 185 2.87 18.91 5.23
CA THR A 185 4.33 18.92 5.48
C THR A 185 4.97 17.61 5.01
N ILE A 186 4.38 16.44 5.31
CA ILE A 186 4.85 15.14 4.84
C ILE A 186 4.88 15.10 3.32
N ALA A 187 3.82 15.54 2.67
CA ALA A 187 3.74 15.54 1.21
C ALA A 187 4.86 16.39 0.58
N LEU A 188 5.16 17.56 1.15
CA LEU A 188 6.28 18.39 0.69
C LEU A 188 7.64 17.71 0.95
N PHE A 189 7.87 17.16 2.16
CA PHE A 189 9.14 16.54 2.51
C PHE A 189 9.45 15.33 1.63
N ASN A 190 8.44 14.50 1.37
CA ASN A 190 8.59 13.36 0.46
C ASN A 190 8.97 13.84 -0.95
N ARG A 191 8.30 14.88 -1.46
CA ARG A 191 8.63 15.46 -2.78
C ARG A 191 10.06 16.02 -2.84
N LEU A 192 10.52 16.73 -1.82
CA LEU A 192 11.90 17.24 -1.75
C LEU A 192 12.91 16.08 -1.80
N SER A 193 12.65 15.02 -1.03
CA SER A 193 13.51 13.83 -1.01
C SER A 193 13.51 13.10 -2.36
N GLU A 194 12.36 12.96 -3.01
CA GLU A 194 12.20 12.31 -4.32
C GLU A 194 12.83 13.08 -5.48
N GLU A 195 12.94 14.39 -5.36
CA GLU A 195 13.70 15.22 -6.29
C GLU A 195 15.19 15.30 -5.95
N ASN A 196 15.64 14.50 -4.99
CA ASN A 196 17.03 14.50 -4.48
C ASN A 196 17.50 15.88 -3.98
N TYR A 197 16.55 16.68 -3.44
CA TYR A 197 16.89 17.96 -2.85
C TYR A 197 17.61 17.77 -1.51
N HIS A 198 18.76 18.43 -1.33
CA HIS A 198 19.51 18.35 -0.08
C HIS A 198 19.12 19.52 0.83
N PRO A 199 18.87 19.27 2.14
CA PRO A 199 18.39 20.32 3.05
C PRO A 199 19.37 21.46 3.34
N ASP A 200 20.65 21.33 2.98
CA ASP A 200 21.67 22.38 3.08
C ASP A 200 21.72 23.28 1.81
N GLY A 201 20.64 23.32 1.04
CA GLY A 201 20.52 24.13 -0.19
C GLY A 201 20.52 25.64 0.08
N GLU A 202 20.44 26.39 -1.01
CA GLU A 202 20.52 27.87 -1.00
C GLU A 202 19.38 28.52 -0.19
N GLU A 203 19.65 29.71 0.37
CA GLU A 203 18.65 30.56 1.00
C GLU A 203 17.57 30.99 -0.01
N VAL A 204 16.31 30.88 0.38
CA VAL A 204 15.16 31.21 -0.46
C VAL A 204 14.53 32.51 0.05
N GLU A 205 14.16 33.41 -0.87
CA GLU A 205 13.53 34.71 -0.53
C GLU A 205 12.13 34.58 0.11
N ASP A 206 11.42 33.49 -0.16
CA ASP A 206 10.09 33.20 0.37
C ASP A 206 10.22 32.72 1.85
N GLU A 207 9.75 33.56 2.78
CA GLU A 207 9.89 33.30 4.23
C GLU A 207 9.18 32.02 4.70
N GLU A 208 7.98 31.74 4.17
CA GLU A 208 7.23 30.52 4.50
C GLU A 208 7.94 29.28 3.97
N LEU A 209 8.44 29.34 2.74
CA LEU A 209 9.23 28.25 2.18
C LEU A 209 10.55 28.05 2.94
N SER A 210 11.24 29.13 3.30
CA SER A 210 12.46 29.06 4.12
C SER A 210 12.20 28.34 5.46
N SER A 211 11.08 28.66 6.13
CA SER A 211 10.66 28.00 7.37
C SER A 211 10.39 26.52 7.16
N LEU A 212 9.69 26.12 6.09
CA LEU A 212 9.43 24.73 5.73
C LEU A 212 10.72 23.95 5.39
N LEU A 213 11.69 24.59 4.72
CA LEU A 213 12.99 23.97 4.43
C LEU A 213 13.83 23.75 5.70
N LYS A 214 13.78 24.68 6.68
CA LYS A 214 14.40 24.48 7.99
C LYS A 214 13.72 23.34 8.75
N MET A 215 12.38 23.20 8.67
CA MET A 215 11.66 22.08 9.23
C MET A 215 12.05 20.75 8.53
N TYR A 216 12.23 20.78 7.20
CA TYR A 216 12.71 19.60 6.45
C TYR A 216 14.13 19.20 6.87
N LYS A 217 15.03 20.18 7.05
CA LYS A 217 16.38 19.93 7.57
C LYS A 217 16.34 19.27 8.96
N PHE A 218 15.55 19.80 9.88
CA PHE A 218 15.35 19.20 11.21
C PHE A 218 14.85 17.75 11.11
N TYR A 219 13.85 17.50 10.26
CA TYR A 219 13.33 16.17 10.02
C TYR A 219 14.40 15.22 9.48
N PHE A 220 15.11 15.66 8.44
CA PHE A 220 16.19 14.91 7.80
C PHE A 220 17.31 14.56 8.80
N ASP A 221 17.81 15.54 9.55
CA ASP A 221 18.88 15.35 10.53
C ASP A 221 18.45 14.42 11.65
N ASN A 222 17.20 14.56 12.14
CA ASN A 222 16.68 13.69 13.22
C ASN A 222 16.55 12.22 12.83
N LEU A 223 16.31 11.92 11.54
CA LEU A 223 16.29 10.56 11.03
C LEU A 223 17.71 10.00 10.77
N ASN A 224 18.68 10.87 10.57
CA ASN A 224 20.07 10.53 10.21
C ASN A 224 21.08 10.68 11.38
N GLU A 225 20.62 10.88 12.63
CA GLU A 225 21.52 11.00 13.79
C GLU A 225 22.55 9.85 13.85
N ASP A 226 23.86 10.18 14.00
CA ASP A 226 25.00 9.29 14.20
C ASP A 226 25.56 8.53 12.99
N ASP A 227 25.65 9.06 11.78
CA ASP A 227 26.22 8.34 10.61
C ASP A 227 25.66 6.91 10.37
N ARG A 228 24.77 6.44 11.23
CA ARG A 228 24.04 5.18 11.14
C ARG A 228 22.60 5.47 10.77
N ILE A 229 22.19 4.98 9.62
CA ILE A 229 20.77 5.10 9.19
C ILE A 229 19.93 4.24 10.13
N LYS A 230 19.35 4.85 11.16
CA LYS A 230 18.50 4.16 12.13
C LYS A 230 17.06 4.04 11.65
N ILE A 231 16.55 5.08 10.99
CA ILE A 231 15.16 5.19 10.55
C ILE A 231 15.16 5.89 9.19
N ALA A 232 14.32 5.45 8.26
CA ALA A 232 14.10 6.14 6.99
C ALA A 232 12.63 5.99 6.57
N ASP A 233 12.04 7.02 5.99
CA ASP A 233 10.83 6.87 5.19
C ASP A 233 11.16 6.34 3.80
N PHE A 234 10.14 6.09 2.98
CA PHE A 234 10.31 5.55 1.64
C PHE A 234 11.13 6.46 0.71
N SER A 235 10.98 7.78 0.83
CA SER A 235 11.65 8.74 -0.03
C SER A 235 13.13 8.90 0.37
N LEU A 236 13.43 8.99 1.65
CA LEU A 236 14.79 9.01 2.18
C LEU A 236 15.54 7.69 1.94
N LEU A 237 14.84 6.56 2.00
CA LEU A 237 15.43 5.27 1.67
C LEU A 237 16.06 5.25 0.27
N GLN A 238 15.39 5.87 -0.69
CA GLN A 238 15.88 5.98 -2.08
C GLN A 238 17.13 6.87 -2.16
N GLN A 239 17.15 8.02 -1.47
CA GLN A 239 18.35 8.88 -1.40
C GLN A 239 19.54 8.13 -0.77
N HIS A 240 19.31 7.35 0.28
CA HIS A 240 20.36 6.55 0.89
C HIS A 240 20.89 5.46 -0.03
N ALA A 241 20.00 4.79 -0.78
CA ALA A 241 20.40 3.81 -1.79
C ALA A 241 21.22 4.47 -2.91
N TYR A 242 20.79 5.63 -3.41
CA TYR A 242 21.53 6.38 -4.42
C TYR A 242 22.93 6.76 -3.92
N LYS A 243 23.04 7.30 -2.70
CA LYS A 243 24.33 7.62 -2.07
C LYS A 243 25.21 6.38 -1.89
N ALA A 244 24.63 5.23 -1.58
CA ALA A 244 25.36 3.97 -1.47
C ALA A 244 25.93 3.53 -2.84
N ILE A 245 25.16 3.66 -3.91
CA ILE A 245 25.59 3.33 -5.28
C ILE A 245 26.72 4.28 -5.73
N LEU A 246 26.59 5.57 -5.49
CA LEU A 246 27.64 6.54 -5.83
C LEU A 246 28.98 6.23 -5.15
N ASN A 247 28.95 5.76 -3.91
CA ASN A 247 30.11 5.42 -3.12
C ASN A 247 30.61 3.97 -3.29
N ALA A 248 29.94 3.16 -4.12
CA ALA A 248 30.30 1.78 -4.35
C ALA A 248 31.66 1.68 -5.08
N THR A 249 32.50 0.73 -4.64
CA THR A 249 33.78 0.41 -5.27
C THR A 249 33.60 -0.38 -6.56
N ASP A 250 32.66 -1.32 -6.56
CA ASP A 250 32.24 -2.05 -7.76
C ASP A 250 30.96 -1.41 -8.30
N LYS A 251 31.03 -0.87 -9.51
CA LYS A 251 29.91 -0.25 -10.20
C LYS A 251 29.26 -1.15 -11.25
N GLN A 252 29.73 -2.40 -11.40
CA GLN A 252 29.19 -3.38 -12.35
C GLN A 252 28.43 -4.51 -11.67
N VAL A 253 27.86 -4.24 -10.49
CA VAL A 253 27.09 -5.23 -9.71
C VAL A 253 25.96 -5.83 -10.53
N PHE A 254 25.27 -5.00 -11.32
CA PHE A 254 24.21 -5.45 -12.21
C PHE A 254 24.65 -5.28 -13.67
N LYS A 255 24.49 -6.34 -14.47
CA LYS A 255 24.76 -6.31 -15.90
C LYS A 255 23.55 -5.90 -16.74
N HIS A 256 22.35 -6.23 -16.27
CA HIS A 256 21.11 -5.88 -16.95
C HIS A 256 20.11 -5.28 -15.95
N ILE A 257 19.57 -4.13 -16.32
CA ILE A 257 18.58 -3.39 -15.54
C ILE A 257 17.27 -3.39 -16.34
N ILE A 258 16.20 -3.92 -15.76
CA ILE A 258 14.90 -4.04 -16.41
C ILE A 258 13.88 -3.35 -15.51
N ILE A 259 13.18 -2.33 -16.03
CA ILE A 259 12.23 -1.52 -15.28
C ILE A 259 10.87 -1.58 -15.95
N ASP A 260 9.88 -2.10 -15.26
CA ASP A 260 8.48 -2.08 -15.69
C ASP A 260 7.77 -0.84 -15.15
N GLU A 261 6.71 -0.39 -15.83
CA GLU A 261 5.91 0.80 -15.51
C GLU A 261 6.78 2.06 -15.31
N TYR A 262 7.75 2.29 -16.20
CA TYR A 262 8.74 3.37 -16.06
C TYR A 262 8.12 4.78 -16.04
N GLN A 263 6.91 4.99 -16.57
CA GLN A 263 6.18 6.25 -16.53
C GLN A 263 5.77 6.68 -15.10
N ASP A 264 5.84 5.77 -14.13
CA ASP A 264 5.49 6.04 -12.74
C ASP A 264 6.73 6.31 -11.86
N THR A 265 7.91 6.41 -12.46
CA THR A 265 9.16 6.67 -11.75
C THR A 265 9.32 8.15 -11.40
N ASN A 266 9.92 8.42 -10.25
CA ASN A 266 10.32 9.77 -9.83
C ASN A 266 11.79 10.07 -10.17
N THR A 267 12.24 11.28 -9.88
CA THR A 267 13.60 11.75 -10.23
C THR A 267 14.69 10.91 -9.56
N ILE A 268 14.59 10.62 -8.27
CA ILE A 268 15.64 9.86 -7.57
C ILE A 268 15.72 8.41 -8.06
N GLN A 269 14.60 7.81 -8.44
CA GLN A 269 14.57 6.47 -9.03
C GLN A 269 15.27 6.46 -10.39
N GLU A 270 14.98 7.43 -11.23
CA GLU A 270 15.68 7.59 -12.51
C GLU A 270 17.20 7.69 -12.31
N LEU A 271 17.65 8.54 -11.37
CA LEU A 271 19.07 8.68 -11.05
C LEU A 271 19.70 7.35 -10.59
N ILE A 272 19.00 6.58 -9.75
CA ILE A 272 19.44 5.24 -9.32
C ILE A 272 19.63 4.32 -10.52
N PHE A 273 18.65 4.26 -11.42
CA PHE A 273 18.70 3.35 -12.57
C PHE A 273 19.84 3.69 -13.53
N PHE A 274 20.00 4.96 -13.87
CA PHE A 274 21.08 5.39 -14.75
C PHE A 274 22.46 5.25 -14.12
N GLU A 275 22.64 5.51 -12.83
CA GLU A 275 23.94 5.30 -12.18
C GLU A 275 24.34 3.82 -12.13
N ILE A 276 23.39 2.91 -11.88
CA ILE A 276 23.63 1.47 -11.95
C ILE A 276 23.95 1.03 -13.38
N ALA A 277 23.23 1.58 -14.38
CA ALA A 277 23.40 1.24 -15.80
C ALA A 277 24.64 1.87 -16.46
N LYS A 278 25.28 2.84 -15.83
CA LYS A 278 26.27 3.73 -16.44
C LYS A 278 27.41 3.03 -17.15
N GLN A 279 27.90 1.94 -16.57
CA GLN A 279 29.04 1.21 -17.16
C GLN A 279 28.60 0.17 -18.20
N THR A 280 27.58 -0.60 -17.89
CA THR A 280 27.11 -1.69 -18.76
C THR A 280 26.24 -1.17 -19.90
N LYS A 281 25.56 -0.04 -19.71
CA LYS A 281 24.59 0.58 -20.61
C LYS A 281 23.38 -0.29 -20.94
N ASN A 282 23.23 -1.44 -20.29
CA ASN A 282 22.16 -2.41 -20.53
C ASN A 282 20.95 -2.09 -19.65
N ILE A 283 20.20 -1.06 -20.01
CA ILE A 283 18.94 -0.68 -19.37
C ILE A 283 17.77 -0.92 -20.32
N CYS A 284 16.78 -1.64 -19.87
CA CYS A 284 15.53 -1.88 -20.57
C CYS A 284 14.40 -1.25 -19.76
N VAL A 285 13.73 -0.25 -20.33
CA VAL A 285 12.55 0.36 -19.73
C VAL A 285 11.30 0.00 -20.52
N VAL A 286 10.22 -0.26 -19.79
CA VAL A 286 8.91 -0.53 -20.37
C VAL A 286 7.89 0.40 -19.75
N GLY A 287 7.06 1.01 -20.58
CA GLY A 287 6.07 1.94 -20.07
C GLY A 287 5.05 2.39 -21.10
N ASP A 288 4.04 3.09 -20.60
CA ASP A 288 2.99 3.74 -21.37
C ASP A 288 2.69 5.10 -20.74
N ASP A 289 3.10 6.18 -21.40
CA ASP A 289 2.89 7.55 -20.92
C ASP A 289 1.40 7.92 -20.82
N ASP A 290 0.52 7.26 -21.61
CA ASP A 290 -0.92 7.42 -21.50
C ASP A 290 -1.49 6.76 -20.23
N GLN A 291 -0.69 5.95 -19.53
CA GLN A 291 -1.06 5.32 -18.25
C GLN A 291 -0.33 5.94 -17.04
N ALA A 292 0.32 7.10 -17.19
CA ALA A 292 0.97 7.81 -16.09
C ALA A 292 -0.07 8.48 -15.18
N LEU A 293 -0.30 7.93 -13.99
CA LEU A 293 -1.33 8.39 -13.05
C LEU A 293 -0.79 8.88 -11.70
N TYR A 294 0.50 8.64 -11.39
CA TYR A 294 1.03 8.82 -10.04
C TYR A 294 1.85 10.11 -9.86
N ARG A 295 1.56 11.16 -10.66
CA ARG A 295 2.17 12.50 -10.49
C ARG A 295 2.03 13.02 -9.05
N PHE A 296 0.87 12.83 -8.43
CA PHE A 296 0.63 13.24 -7.05
C PHE A 296 1.52 12.51 -6.01
N ARG A 297 2.17 11.41 -6.43
CA ARG A 297 3.20 10.67 -5.67
C ARG A 297 4.60 10.93 -6.19
N GLY A 298 4.83 12.01 -6.89
CA GLY A 298 6.14 12.37 -7.39
C GLY A 298 6.55 11.77 -8.71
N ALA A 299 5.72 10.93 -9.35
CA ALA A 299 6.04 10.38 -10.66
C ALA A 299 6.21 11.49 -11.71
N THR A 300 7.19 11.31 -12.58
CA THR A 300 7.58 12.25 -13.62
C THR A 300 7.44 11.56 -14.97
N VAL A 301 6.35 11.82 -15.70
CA VAL A 301 6.09 11.18 -17.00
C VAL A 301 7.16 11.52 -18.03
N GLU A 302 7.77 12.68 -17.88
CA GLU A 302 8.87 13.15 -18.73
C GLU A 302 10.06 12.19 -18.73
N ASN A 303 10.29 11.41 -17.65
CA ASN A 303 11.33 10.37 -17.63
C ASN A 303 11.15 9.38 -18.78
N LEU A 304 9.89 8.98 -19.06
CA LEU A 304 9.58 8.07 -20.17
C LEU A 304 9.52 8.80 -21.53
N VAL A 305 8.81 9.93 -21.60
CA VAL A 305 8.61 10.68 -22.86
C VAL A 305 9.94 11.17 -23.45
N GLU A 306 10.88 11.53 -22.60
CA GLU A 306 12.22 12.03 -22.98
C GLU A 306 13.32 10.97 -22.79
N PHE A 307 12.98 9.68 -22.73
CA PHE A 307 13.97 8.63 -22.44
C PHE A 307 15.15 8.60 -23.40
N ASP A 308 14.95 8.92 -24.66
CA ASP A 308 16.02 9.04 -25.67
C ASP A 308 17.07 10.10 -25.27
N GLU A 309 16.61 11.27 -24.80
CA GLU A 309 17.49 12.35 -24.37
C GLU A 309 18.15 12.03 -23.01
N ARG A 310 17.42 11.32 -22.12
CA ARG A 310 17.98 10.82 -20.86
C ARG A 310 19.11 9.82 -21.10
N CYS A 311 18.93 8.87 -22.02
CA CYS A 311 20.00 7.93 -22.41
C CYS A 311 21.21 8.64 -22.99
N LYS A 312 21.03 9.63 -23.85
CA LYS A 312 22.15 10.44 -24.36
C LYS A 312 22.88 11.18 -23.23
N LYS A 313 22.13 11.80 -22.32
CA LYS A 313 22.68 12.56 -21.20
C LYS A 313 23.48 11.69 -20.24
N TYR A 314 22.95 10.53 -19.83
CA TYR A 314 23.53 9.72 -18.77
C TYR A 314 24.46 8.61 -19.27
N LEU A 315 24.16 8.03 -20.45
CA LEU A 315 24.90 6.88 -21.02
C LEU A 315 25.71 7.22 -22.28
N GLY A 316 25.48 8.38 -22.88
CA GLY A 316 26.16 8.81 -24.12
C GLY A 316 25.70 8.10 -25.39
N ILE A 317 24.60 7.32 -25.33
CA ILE A 317 24.07 6.56 -26.48
C ILE A 317 22.55 6.67 -26.53
N LYS A 318 21.99 6.45 -27.74
CA LYS A 318 20.52 6.37 -27.89
C LYS A 318 20.03 4.96 -27.62
N PRO A 319 18.81 4.80 -27.08
CA PRO A 319 18.19 3.48 -26.95
C PRO A 319 17.69 2.98 -28.31
N GLU A 320 17.59 1.66 -28.44
CA GLU A 320 16.73 1.05 -29.46
C GLU A 320 15.27 1.14 -28.98
N ARG A 321 14.39 1.68 -29.83
CA ARG A 321 12.95 1.78 -29.52
C ARG A 321 12.21 0.65 -30.22
N ILE A 322 11.39 -0.08 -29.46
CA ILE A 322 10.47 -1.11 -29.97
C ILE A 322 9.07 -0.84 -29.42
N ASP A 323 8.08 -0.74 -30.31
CA ASP A 323 6.71 -0.45 -29.92
C ASP A 323 5.89 -1.74 -29.79
N LEU A 324 5.43 -2.06 -28.60
CA LEU A 324 4.49 -3.15 -28.32
C LEU A 324 3.06 -2.61 -28.49
N ASN A 325 2.62 -2.53 -29.72
CA ASN A 325 1.41 -1.82 -30.12
C ASN A 325 0.20 -2.72 -30.39
N ILE A 326 0.25 -4.02 -30.16
CA ILE A 326 -0.88 -4.92 -30.36
C ILE A 326 -1.59 -5.18 -29.02
N ASN A 327 -2.87 -4.81 -28.93
CA ASN A 327 -3.71 -5.09 -27.77
C ASN A 327 -4.38 -6.48 -27.90
N TYR A 328 -4.01 -7.40 -26.99
CA TYR A 328 -4.58 -8.75 -26.90
C TYR A 328 -5.80 -8.84 -25.97
N ARG A 329 -6.07 -7.81 -25.18
CA ARG A 329 -7.07 -7.77 -24.11
C ARG A 329 -8.47 -7.47 -24.60
N SER A 330 -8.63 -6.31 -25.21
CA SER A 330 -9.92 -5.67 -25.45
C SER A 330 -10.49 -5.97 -26.82
N ARG A 331 -11.82 -5.86 -26.98
CA ARG A 331 -12.50 -5.92 -28.27
C ARG A 331 -12.16 -4.66 -29.09
N VAL A 332 -12.30 -4.80 -30.42
CA VAL A 332 -11.92 -3.76 -31.40
C VAL A 332 -12.48 -2.38 -31.04
N ARG A 333 -13.78 -2.29 -30.81
CA ARG A 333 -14.43 -0.98 -30.56
C ARG A 333 -14.00 -0.30 -29.29
N ILE A 334 -13.54 -1.04 -28.27
CA ILE A 334 -12.96 -0.47 -27.05
C ILE A 334 -11.59 0.13 -27.35
N VAL A 335 -10.77 -0.58 -28.15
CA VAL A 335 -9.45 -0.09 -28.57
C VAL A 335 -9.59 1.17 -29.41
N ASP A 336 -10.46 1.15 -30.40
CA ASP A 336 -10.73 2.30 -31.27
C ASP A 336 -11.19 3.52 -30.43
N PHE A 337 -12.06 3.29 -29.44
CA PHE A 337 -12.62 4.33 -28.61
C PHE A 337 -11.56 5.04 -27.76
N TYR A 338 -10.70 4.32 -27.04
CA TYR A 338 -9.72 4.98 -26.21
C TYR A 338 -8.57 5.60 -27.02
N ASN A 339 -8.24 5.06 -28.21
CA ASN A 339 -7.30 5.68 -29.14
C ASN A 339 -7.84 7.02 -29.67
N ASP A 340 -9.10 7.05 -30.12
CA ASP A 340 -9.76 8.28 -30.56
C ASP A 340 -9.80 9.31 -29.42
N PHE A 341 -10.22 8.88 -28.20
CA PHE A 341 -10.28 9.75 -27.02
C PHE A 341 -8.95 10.44 -26.74
N ILE A 342 -7.85 9.69 -26.62
CA ILE A 342 -6.55 10.27 -26.24
C ILE A 342 -5.96 11.16 -27.35
N SER A 343 -6.31 10.91 -28.60
CA SER A 343 -5.84 11.68 -29.76
C SER A 343 -6.50 13.06 -29.88
N ARG A 344 -7.65 13.28 -29.24
CA ARG A 344 -8.39 14.55 -29.30
C ARG A 344 -7.80 15.65 -28.40
N CYS A 345 -6.74 15.37 -27.64
CA CYS A 345 -6.01 16.35 -26.84
C CYS A 345 -4.80 16.91 -27.62
N ASP A 346 -4.55 18.21 -27.48
CA ASP A 346 -3.34 18.81 -28.03
C ASP A 346 -2.16 18.57 -27.12
N TRP A 347 -1.27 17.66 -27.51
CA TRP A 347 -0.06 17.28 -26.78
C TRP A 347 1.20 18.06 -27.21
N LYS A 348 1.11 19.04 -28.11
CA LYS A 348 2.28 19.79 -28.58
C LYS A 348 2.92 20.60 -27.46
N LYS A 349 4.24 20.62 -27.43
CA LYS A 349 4.98 21.50 -26.52
C LYS A 349 4.73 22.96 -26.88
N GLN A 350 4.39 23.77 -25.88
CA GLN A 350 4.18 25.20 -26.05
C GLN A 350 5.50 25.94 -26.37
N LYS A 351 6.60 25.44 -25.82
CA LYS A 351 7.93 25.95 -26.05
C LYS A 351 8.82 24.82 -26.59
N GLY A 352 9.60 25.13 -27.66
CA GLY A 352 10.49 24.11 -28.25
C GLY A 352 9.80 23.23 -29.30
N LYS A 353 10.49 22.15 -29.68
CA LYS A 353 10.00 21.12 -30.61
C LYS A 353 9.59 19.88 -29.82
N GLY A 354 8.54 19.19 -30.25
CA GLY A 354 8.10 17.91 -29.68
C GLY A 354 6.73 17.95 -29.01
N HIS A 355 6.46 16.92 -28.25
CA HIS A 355 5.16 16.68 -27.62
C HIS A 355 5.37 16.27 -26.16
N TYR A 356 4.31 16.45 -25.35
CA TYR A 356 4.24 15.95 -23.96
C TYR A 356 3.77 14.48 -23.89
N ARG A 357 3.61 13.85 -25.05
CA ARG A 357 3.17 12.47 -25.23
C ARG A 357 4.06 11.80 -26.27
N ILE A 358 4.29 10.51 -26.14
CA ILE A 358 4.95 9.70 -27.17
C ILE A 358 4.00 9.59 -28.36
N ILE A 359 4.39 10.19 -29.46
CA ILE A 359 3.64 10.14 -30.72
C ILE A 359 3.99 8.86 -31.48
N ASP A 360 3.15 8.45 -32.42
CA ASP A 360 3.32 7.29 -33.30
C ASP A 360 3.29 5.93 -32.57
N LYS A 361 2.54 5.83 -31.49
CA LYS A 361 2.25 4.56 -30.79
C LYS A 361 0.79 4.13 -30.96
N GLU A 362 0.33 3.99 -32.19
CA GLU A 362 -1.04 3.57 -32.48
C GLU A 362 -1.29 2.13 -32.01
N ILE A 363 -2.23 1.95 -31.07
CA ILE A 363 -2.54 0.63 -30.52
C ILE A 363 -3.55 -0.07 -31.41
N ALA A 364 -3.15 -1.20 -31.97
CA ALA A 364 -3.98 -2.02 -32.86
C ALA A 364 -4.64 -3.18 -32.08
N PRO A 365 -5.92 -3.46 -32.30
CA PRO A 365 -6.58 -4.60 -31.68
C PRO A 365 -6.14 -5.92 -32.32
N PHE A 366 -5.83 -6.92 -31.49
CA PHE A 366 -5.59 -8.28 -31.96
C PHE A 366 -6.90 -9.02 -32.32
N LYS A 367 -7.94 -8.81 -31.51
CA LYS A 367 -9.27 -9.36 -31.75
C LYS A 367 -9.86 -8.77 -33.04
N LYS A 368 -10.63 -9.57 -33.77
CA LYS A 368 -11.24 -9.16 -35.06
C LYS A 368 -12.73 -8.86 -34.93
N ASP A 369 -13.28 -9.00 -33.74
CA ASP A 369 -14.72 -8.79 -33.50
C ASP A 369 -15.05 -7.28 -33.50
N LYS A 370 -15.83 -6.86 -34.48
CA LYS A 370 -16.26 -5.46 -34.68
C LYS A 370 -17.64 -5.15 -34.10
N LYS A 371 -18.28 -6.09 -33.39
CA LYS A 371 -19.59 -5.83 -32.76
C LYS A 371 -19.48 -4.66 -31.75
N PRO A 372 -20.56 -3.92 -31.53
CA PRO A 372 -20.57 -2.86 -30.53
C PRO A 372 -20.15 -3.37 -29.18
N SER A 373 -19.26 -2.63 -28.51
CA SER A 373 -18.71 -2.97 -27.18
C SER A 373 -18.44 -1.74 -26.32
N VAL A 374 -18.79 -0.56 -26.82
CA VAL A 374 -18.88 0.69 -26.05
C VAL A 374 -20.30 1.20 -26.18
N TYR A 375 -20.97 1.40 -25.06
CA TYR A 375 -22.37 1.85 -24.99
C TYR A 375 -22.49 3.06 -24.07
N ARG A 376 -23.46 3.93 -24.33
CA ARG A 376 -23.85 5.03 -23.46
C ARG A 376 -25.27 4.86 -22.94
N THR A 377 -25.60 5.46 -21.82
CA THR A 377 -27.01 5.62 -21.41
C THR A 377 -27.63 6.79 -22.15
N ASP A 378 -28.98 6.84 -22.19
CA ASP A 378 -29.66 8.08 -22.53
C ASP A 378 -29.25 9.19 -21.56
N LYS A 379 -29.33 10.44 -21.98
CA LYS A 379 -29.11 11.61 -21.13
C LYS A 379 -30.27 11.78 -20.15
N LYS A 380 -30.08 11.32 -18.91
CA LYS A 380 -31.13 11.26 -17.87
C LYS A 380 -30.65 11.83 -16.55
N GLY A 381 -31.58 11.95 -15.60
CA GLY A 381 -31.30 12.28 -14.21
C GLY A 381 -30.43 11.18 -13.52
N PRO A 382 -29.69 11.56 -12.46
CA PRO A 382 -28.81 10.60 -11.79
C PRO A 382 -29.52 9.33 -11.31
N ASP A 383 -30.67 9.47 -10.64
CA ASP A 383 -31.39 8.33 -10.07
C ASP A 383 -31.90 7.33 -11.12
N GLU A 384 -32.33 7.84 -12.28
CA GLU A 384 -32.75 7.00 -13.41
C GLU A 384 -31.56 6.20 -13.96
N ILE A 385 -30.40 6.84 -14.09
CA ILE A 385 -29.17 6.19 -14.57
C ILE A 385 -28.70 5.13 -13.57
N TYR A 386 -28.72 5.43 -12.26
CA TYR A 386 -28.33 4.45 -11.24
C TYR A 386 -29.19 3.19 -11.32
N LEU A 387 -30.51 3.37 -11.46
CA LEU A 387 -31.45 2.26 -11.58
C LEU A 387 -31.29 1.49 -12.91
N GLU A 388 -31.07 2.19 -14.02
CA GLU A 388 -30.82 1.58 -15.34
C GLU A 388 -29.58 0.68 -15.29
N ILE A 389 -28.47 1.19 -14.74
CA ILE A 389 -27.22 0.45 -14.59
C ILE A 389 -27.40 -0.74 -13.62
N ALA A 390 -28.09 -0.57 -12.49
CA ALA A 390 -28.32 -1.65 -11.55
C ALA A 390 -29.12 -2.80 -12.17
N LYS A 391 -30.19 -2.47 -12.95
CA LYS A 391 -30.97 -3.46 -13.70
C LYS A 391 -30.14 -4.16 -14.78
N PHE A 392 -29.28 -3.39 -15.46
CA PHE A 392 -28.36 -3.93 -16.45
C PHE A 392 -27.37 -4.93 -15.84
N VAL A 393 -26.72 -4.60 -14.72
CA VAL A 393 -25.79 -5.49 -14.00
C VAL A 393 -26.51 -6.77 -13.57
N ARG A 394 -27.76 -6.69 -13.08
CA ARG A 394 -28.56 -7.85 -12.75
C ARG A 394 -28.83 -8.70 -13.98
N GLY A 395 -29.23 -8.09 -15.11
CA GLY A 395 -29.49 -8.76 -16.37
C GLY A 395 -28.26 -9.52 -16.92
N LEU A 396 -27.05 -8.99 -16.76
CA LEU A 396 -25.82 -9.68 -17.14
C LEU A 396 -25.63 -11.00 -16.38
N ARG A 397 -25.99 -11.02 -15.09
CA ARG A 397 -25.89 -12.23 -14.26
C ARG A 397 -27.00 -13.24 -14.58
N GLU A 398 -28.24 -12.76 -14.76
CA GLU A 398 -29.41 -13.57 -15.11
C GLU A 398 -29.27 -14.21 -16.51
N SER A 399 -28.52 -13.58 -17.41
CA SER A 399 -28.25 -14.06 -18.79
C SER A 399 -26.94 -14.84 -18.91
N ASP A 400 -26.30 -15.22 -17.80
CA ASP A 400 -25.01 -15.93 -17.75
C ASP A 400 -23.89 -15.28 -18.59
N LYS A 401 -23.90 -13.93 -18.70
CA LYS A 401 -22.82 -13.16 -19.38
C LYS A 401 -21.69 -12.79 -18.46
N ILE A 402 -21.88 -12.95 -17.17
CA ILE A 402 -20.85 -12.89 -16.11
C ILE A 402 -21.04 -14.09 -15.18
N ALA A 403 -19.95 -14.69 -14.75
CA ALA A 403 -19.95 -15.79 -13.78
C ALA A 403 -20.20 -15.33 -12.35
N ASP A 404 -19.79 -14.09 -12.04
CA ASP A 404 -19.94 -13.48 -10.72
C ASP A 404 -19.97 -11.95 -10.86
N TYR A 405 -20.57 -11.26 -9.89
CA TYR A 405 -20.64 -9.79 -9.88
C TYR A 405 -19.27 -9.11 -9.80
N ASN A 406 -18.23 -9.78 -9.31
CA ASN A 406 -16.86 -9.24 -9.27
C ASN A 406 -16.22 -9.09 -10.66
N GLN A 407 -16.87 -9.59 -11.72
CA GLN A 407 -16.46 -9.37 -13.12
C GLN A 407 -16.95 -8.06 -13.72
N VAL A 408 -17.77 -7.29 -12.98
CA VAL A 408 -18.24 -5.96 -13.34
C VAL A 408 -17.61 -4.94 -12.42
N ALA A 409 -16.80 -4.01 -12.94
CA ALA A 409 -16.22 -2.93 -12.14
C ALA A 409 -16.88 -1.59 -12.42
N LEU A 410 -17.24 -0.85 -11.37
CA LEU A 410 -17.58 0.56 -11.47
C LEU A 410 -16.35 1.40 -11.13
N LEU A 411 -15.90 2.21 -12.09
CA LEU A 411 -14.69 3.02 -11.96
C LEU A 411 -15.03 4.50 -11.75
N PHE A 412 -14.40 5.10 -10.73
CA PHE A 412 -14.60 6.50 -10.36
C PHE A 412 -13.27 7.26 -10.33
N PRO A 413 -13.23 8.55 -10.69
CA PRO A 413 -12.07 9.40 -10.45
C PRO A 413 -11.72 9.50 -8.95
N SER A 414 -12.74 9.52 -8.10
CA SER A 414 -12.62 9.49 -6.64
C SER A 414 -13.87 8.88 -6.03
N LEU A 415 -13.67 8.06 -4.99
CA LEU A 415 -14.78 7.48 -4.25
C LEU A 415 -15.27 8.40 -3.13
N GLN A 416 -14.49 9.42 -2.76
CA GLN A 416 -14.79 10.40 -1.71
C GLN A 416 -14.82 11.82 -2.27
N TYR A 417 -15.62 12.66 -1.62
CA TYR A 417 -15.63 14.11 -1.83
C TYR A 417 -15.66 14.81 -0.48
N MET A 418 -14.65 15.62 -0.17
CA MET A 418 -14.47 16.30 1.13
C MET A 418 -14.58 15.36 2.34
N GLY A 419 -14.02 14.15 2.23
CA GLY A 419 -14.02 13.16 3.30
C GLY A 419 -15.33 12.39 3.50
N ASN A 420 -16.34 12.63 2.64
CA ASN A 420 -17.59 11.87 2.60
C ASN A 420 -17.65 11.01 1.34
N PRO A 421 -18.44 9.92 1.33
CA PRO A 421 -18.72 9.18 0.10
C PRO A 421 -19.23 10.13 -0.98
N ASN A 422 -18.70 10.00 -2.19
CA ASN A 422 -19.20 10.75 -3.34
C ASN A 422 -20.71 10.43 -3.55
N THR A 423 -21.53 11.42 -3.80
CA THR A 423 -22.97 11.25 -4.00
C THR A 423 -23.31 10.24 -5.09
N ARG A 424 -22.47 10.14 -6.13
CA ARG A 424 -22.62 9.12 -7.20
C ARG A 424 -22.30 7.71 -6.72
N VAL A 425 -21.28 7.56 -5.91
CA VAL A 425 -20.92 6.28 -5.27
C VAL A 425 -22.10 5.80 -4.42
N THR A 426 -22.66 6.70 -3.61
CA THR A 426 -23.84 6.39 -2.79
C THR A 426 -25.05 6.05 -3.64
N GLY A 427 -25.32 6.82 -4.71
CA GLY A 427 -26.45 6.58 -5.61
C GLY A 427 -26.38 5.21 -6.30
N PHE A 428 -25.23 4.85 -6.91
CA PHE A 428 -25.03 3.54 -7.50
C PHE A 428 -25.12 2.41 -6.47
N ARG A 429 -24.53 2.59 -5.28
CA ARG A 429 -24.61 1.61 -4.20
C ARG A 429 -26.07 1.33 -3.83
N THR A 430 -26.82 2.38 -3.50
CA THR A 430 -28.23 2.25 -3.11
C THR A 430 -29.07 1.58 -4.20
N ALA A 431 -28.86 1.92 -5.47
CA ALA A 431 -29.59 1.29 -6.57
C ALA A 431 -29.26 -0.20 -6.73
N LEU A 432 -27.99 -0.59 -6.64
CA LEU A 432 -27.58 -2.00 -6.69
C LEU A 432 -28.11 -2.79 -5.49
N GLU A 433 -27.94 -2.28 -4.28
CA GLU A 433 -28.39 -2.92 -3.04
C GLU A 433 -29.93 -3.06 -3.00
N SER A 434 -30.68 -2.10 -3.57
CA SER A 434 -32.14 -2.22 -3.72
C SER A 434 -32.58 -3.41 -4.60
N LEU A 435 -31.69 -3.89 -5.45
CA LEU A 435 -31.90 -5.09 -6.28
C LEU A 435 -31.22 -6.35 -5.70
N GLY A 436 -30.74 -6.30 -4.47
CA GLY A 436 -30.06 -7.42 -3.80
C GLY A 436 -28.61 -7.66 -4.28
N ILE A 437 -27.99 -6.69 -4.96
CA ILE A 437 -26.61 -6.77 -5.45
C ILE A 437 -25.71 -6.02 -4.51
N ASN A 438 -24.88 -6.74 -3.78
CA ASN A 438 -23.93 -6.15 -2.84
C ASN A 438 -22.76 -5.47 -3.55
N VAL A 439 -22.23 -4.42 -2.93
CA VAL A 439 -21.10 -3.65 -3.45
C VAL A 439 -19.85 -3.91 -2.59
N TYR A 440 -18.70 -3.99 -3.21
CA TYR A 440 -17.40 -4.00 -2.55
C TYR A 440 -16.67 -2.70 -2.85
N ALA A 441 -16.60 -1.85 -1.86
CA ALA A 441 -16.00 -0.53 -1.97
C ALA A 441 -15.17 -0.22 -0.70
N PRO A 442 -14.13 -1.00 -0.39
CA PRO A 442 -13.39 -0.86 0.87
C PRO A 442 -12.77 0.53 1.04
N ARG A 443 -12.56 1.23 -0.07
CA ARG A 443 -11.96 2.57 -0.09
C ARG A 443 -12.93 3.71 -0.49
N ALA A 444 -14.22 3.39 -0.69
CA ALA A 444 -15.24 4.37 -1.07
C ALA A 444 -15.76 5.25 0.07
N GLY A 445 -15.61 4.75 1.25
CA GLY A 445 -15.89 5.45 2.48
C GLY A 445 -14.73 5.16 3.42
N ARG A 446 -14.81 5.65 4.60
CA ARG A 446 -13.91 5.25 5.65
C ARG A 446 -14.14 3.75 5.89
N PHE A 447 -13.13 2.93 5.67
CA PHE A 447 -13.17 1.48 5.94
C PHE A 447 -13.82 1.17 7.30
N LEU A 448 -13.55 2.02 8.30
CA LEU A 448 -14.14 1.90 9.63
C LEU A 448 -15.67 2.07 9.67
N GLU A 449 -16.31 2.53 8.59
CA GLU A 449 -17.77 2.72 8.52
C GLU A 449 -18.53 1.52 7.94
N VAL A 450 -17.84 0.41 7.59
CA VAL A 450 -18.53 -0.85 7.26
C VAL A 450 -19.06 -1.53 8.53
N ASP A 451 -20.14 -2.27 8.42
CA ASP A 451 -20.81 -2.89 9.58
C ASP A 451 -19.89 -3.77 10.43
N GLU A 452 -19.04 -4.57 9.77
CA GLU A 452 -18.11 -5.48 10.45
C GLU A 452 -17.08 -4.69 11.27
N ALA A 453 -16.62 -3.54 10.75
CA ALA A 453 -15.69 -2.69 11.47
C ALA A 453 -16.38 -1.97 12.62
N GLU A 454 -17.54 -1.33 12.38
CA GLU A 454 -18.29 -0.63 13.43
C GLU A 454 -18.63 -1.57 14.60
N ILE A 455 -19.15 -2.77 14.30
CA ILE A 455 -19.50 -3.76 15.33
C ILE A 455 -18.22 -4.24 16.05
N THR A 456 -17.16 -4.57 15.33
CA THR A 456 -15.91 -5.06 15.95
C THR A 456 -15.27 -4.01 16.87
N TYR A 457 -15.12 -2.76 16.38
CA TYR A 457 -14.58 -1.69 17.21
C TYR A 457 -15.52 -1.35 18.38
N GLY A 458 -16.83 -1.37 18.16
CA GLY A 458 -17.83 -1.19 19.21
C GLY A 458 -17.69 -2.24 20.32
N LEU A 459 -17.51 -3.52 19.98
CA LEU A 459 -17.27 -4.59 20.95
C LEU A 459 -15.96 -4.37 21.73
N LEU A 460 -14.90 -3.96 21.05
CA LEU A 460 -13.64 -3.61 21.71
C LEU A 460 -13.80 -2.40 22.67
N PHE A 461 -14.62 -1.39 22.30
CA PHE A 461 -14.92 -0.27 23.19
C PHE A 461 -15.76 -0.70 24.39
N HIS A 462 -16.65 -1.68 24.26
CA HIS A 462 -17.37 -2.26 25.39
C HIS A 462 -16.46 -3.01 26.35
N ILE A 463 -15.40 -3.67 25.85
CA ILE A 463 -14.43 -4.40 26.67
C ILE A 463 -13.42 -3.49 27.34
N TYR A 464 -12.74 -2.63 26.56
CA TYR A 464 -11.59 -1.85 27.04
C TYR A 464 -11.93 -0.45 27.56
N GLY A 465 -13.19 -0.04 27.41
CA GLY A 465 -13.69 1.23 27.89
C GLY A 465 -13.97 2.25 26.77
N ARG A 466 -14.75 3.25 27.10
CA ARG A 466 -15.16 4.32 26.20
C ARG A 466 -14.12 5.44 26.17
N PRO A 467 -13.71 5.92 24.98
CA PRO A 467 -12.81 7.06 24.92
C PRO A 467 -13.48 8.34 25.45
N SER A 468 -12.70 9.22 26.09
CA SER A 468 -13.17 10.54 26.50
C SER A 468 -13.46 11.39 25.27
N LEU A 469 -14.69 11.87 25.17
CA LEU A 469 -15.16 12.70 24.05
C LEU A 469 -15.24 14.18 24.42
N ALA A 470 -14.61 14.63 25.53
CA ALA A 470 -14.65 16.00 26.01
C ALA A 470 -13.80 16.97 25.17
N GLY A 471 -14.20 18.23 25.08
CA GLY A 471 -13.46 19.32 24.42
C GLY A 471 -14.16 19.92 23.18
N ARG A 472 -13.76 21.12 22.76
CA ARG A 472 -14.19 21.74 21.49
C ARG A 472 -13.65 20.90 20.32
N ALA A 473 -14.53 20.50 19.43
CA ALA A 473 -14.16 19.58 18.33
C ALA A 473 -14.17 20.30 16.99
N SER A 474 -13.13 20.12 16.21
CA SER A 474 -13.18 20.36 14.76
C SER A 474 -14.23 19.43 14.11
N ARG A 475 -14.75 19.80 12.93
CA ARG A 475 -15.74 18.98 12.20
C ARG A 475 -15.32 17.52 12.07
N GLY A 476 -14.07 17.26 11.72
CA GLY A 476 -13.57 15.87 11.58
C GLY A 476 -13.52 15.08 12.89
N LEU A 477 -13.36 15.75 14.03
CA LEU A 477 -13.43 15.10 15.33
C LEU A 477 -14.90 14.85 15.74
N GLN A 478 -15.84 15.67 15.30
CA GLN A 478 -17.28 15.43 15.48
C GLN A 478 -17.75 14.21 14.71
N ASP A 479 -17.33 14.07 13.44
CA ASP A 479 -17.63 12.89 12.62
C ASP A 479 -17.12 11.62 13.29
N PHE A 480 -15.87 11.63 13.79
CA PHE A 480 -15.28 10.51 14.50
C PHE A 480 -16.01 10.15 15.80
N ARG A 481 -16.46 11.16 16.56
CA ARG A 481 -17.29 10.94 17.75
C ARG A 481 -18.62 10.29 17.41
N THR A 482 -19.25 10.76 16.34
CA THR A 482 -20.50 10.16 15.84
C THR A 482 -20.28 8.69 15.43
N TRP A 483 -19.16 8.40 14.78
CA TRP A 483 -18.78 7.04 14.43
C TRP A 483 -18.60 6.15 15.69
N ILE A 484 -17.89 6.62 16.72
CA ILE A 484 -17.73 5.86 17.98
C ILE A 484 -19.10 5.52 18.61
N ILE A 485 -20.00 6.50 18.67
CA ILE A 485 -21.34 6.29 19.25
C ILE A 485 -22.13 5.27 18.42
N ARG A 486 -22.10 5.41 17.10
CA ARG A 486 -22.77 4.48 16.18
C ARG A 486 -22.21 3.05 16.30
N SER A 487 -20.89 2.92 16.37
CA SER A 487 -20.21 1.62 16.57
C SER A 487 -20.61 0.96 17.88
N MET A 488 -20.65 1.71 18.97
CA MET A 488 -21.09 1.19 20.27
C MET A 488 -22.56 0.76 20.25
N ASN A 489 -23.44 1.53 19.61
CA ASN A 489 -24.86 1.20 19.53
C ASN A 489 -25.08 -0.08 18.71
N LYS A 490 -24.46 -0.21 17.55
CA LYS A 490 -24.51 -1.45 16.73
C LYS A 490 -23.97 -2.66 17.49
N ALA A 491 -22.86 -2.49 18.20
CA ALA A 491 -22.31 -3.56 19.03
C ALA A 491 -23.27 -3.95 20.16
N GLN A 492 -23.92 -2.97 20.79
CA GLN A 492 -24.91 -3.23 21.85
C GLN A 492 -26.09 -4.05 21.32
N GLU A 493 -26.59 -3.77 20.12
CA GLU A 493 -27.65 -4.57 19.49
C GLU A 493 -27.26 -6.05 19.33
N ILE A 494 -25.99 -6.30 18.92
CA ILE A 494 -25.46 -7.68 18.80
C ILE A 494 -25.27 -8.35 20.17
N ILE A 495 -24.79 -7.60 21.18
CA ILE A 495 -24.65 -8.09 22.57
C ILE A 495 -25.99 -8.51 23.14
N ASP A 496 -27.03 -7.72 22.88
CA ASP A 496 -28.38 -7.99 23.41
C ASP A 496 -29.01 -9.22 22.74
N GLN A 497 -28.59 -9.57 21.52
CA GLN A 497 -29.08 -10.75 20.79
C GLN A 497 -28.30 -12.04 21.10
N ASP A 498 -27.10 -11.96 21.69
CA ASP A 498 -26.22 -13.13 21.93
C ASP A 498 -25.79 -13.17 23.41
N HIS A 499 -26.44 -14.01 24.20
CA HIS A 499 -26.17 -14.14 25.64
C HIS A 499 -24.74 -14.58 25.95
N LEU A 500 -24.17 -15.48 25.15
CA LEU A 500 -22.78 -15.93 25.33
C LEU A 500 -21.77 -14.80 25.05
N LEU A 501 -22.04 -13.94 24.06
CA LEU A 501 -21.23 -12.77 23.80
C LEU A 501 -21.31 -11.78 24.97
N LYS A 502 -22.50 -11.59 25.53
CA LYS A 502 -22.70 -10.73 26.71
C LYS A 502 -21.88 -11.22 27.89
N GLU A 503 -21.97 -12.49 28.23
CA GLU A 503 -21.18 -13.11 29.31
C GLU A 503 -19.68 -12.93 29.06
N PHE A 504 -19.22 -13.21 27.85
CA PHE A 504 -17.83 -13.03 27.47
C PHE A 504 -17.33 -11.59 27.69
N ILE A 505 -18.13 -10.59 27.32
CA ILE A 505 -17.75 -9.18 27.50
C ILE A 505 -17.66 -8.83 28.99
N GLU A 506 -18.63 -9.27 29.79
CA GLU A 506 -18.62 -9.03 31.25
C GLU A 506 -17.42 -9.71 31.93
N GLU A 507 -17.09 -10.93 31.54
CA GLU A 507 -15.86 -11.59 32.04
C GLU A 507 -14.59 -10.79 31.71
N ARG A 508 -14.49 -10.22 30.49
CA ARG A 508 -13.33 -9.40 30.10
C ARG A 508 -13.25 -8.10 30.90
N LYS A 509 -14.40 -7.46 31.20
CA LYS A 509 -14.45 -6.28 32.07
C LYS A 509 -14.01 -6.62 33.49
N ILE A 510 -14.54 -7.69 34.08
CA ILE A 510 -14.15 -8.16 35.44
C ILE A 510 -12.64 -8.41 35.51
N GLU A 511 -12.05 -8.99 34.46
CA GLU A 511 -10.63 -9.25 34.37
C GLU A 511 -9.81 -7.94 34.34
N ILE A 512 -10.27 -6.95 33.58
CA ILE A 512 -9.65 -5.62 33.50
C ILE A 512 -9.75 -4.91 34.86
N ASP A 513 -10.90 -4.91 35.47
CA ASP A 513 -11.11 -4.29 36.78
C ASP A 513 -10.24 -4.94 37.86
N ARG A 514 -10.09 -6.26 37.81
CA ARG A 514 -9.19 -6.99 38.73
C ARG A 514 -7.75 -6.55 38.59
N ILE A 515 -7.18 -6.47 37.35
CA ILE A 515 -5.78 -6.09 37.18
C ILE A 515 -5.54 -4.62 37.53
N LEU A 516 -6.53 -3.74 37.32
CA LEU A 516 -6.48 -2.33 37.73
C LEU A 516 -6.51 -2.22 39.25
N SER A 517 -7.33 -3.01 39.97
CA SER A 517 -7.35 -3.10 41.42
C SER A 517 -6.02 -3.59 41.97
N ASP A 518 -5.46 -4.68 41.42
CA ASP A 518 -4.16 -5.23 41.81
C ASP A 518 -3.05 -4.19 41.60
N TYR A 519 -3.07 -3.47 40.49
CA TYR A 519 -2.13 -2.39 40.20
C TYR A 519 -2.18 -1.27 41.22
N ASN A 520 -3.40 -0.82 41.57
CA ASN A 520 -3.59 0.24 42.56
C ASN A 520 -3.06 -0.20 43.94
N ILE A 521 -3.33 -1.43 44.37
CA ILE A 521 -2.87 -1.97 45.65
C ILE A 521 -1.31 -2.01 45.67
N LEU A 522 -0.70 -2.54 44.65
CA LEU A 522 0.76 -2.62 44.54
C LEU A 522 1.40 -1.21 44.47
N HIS A 523 0.84 -0.33 43.65
CA HIS A 523 1.36 1.02 43.44
C HIS A 523 1.27 1.86 44.72
N GLN A 524 0.12 1.82 45.43
CA GLN A 524 -0.05 2.50 46.73
C GLN A 524 0.90 1.96 47.79
N SER A 525 1.11 0.65 47.84
CA SER A 525 2.07 0.05 48.78
C SER A 525 3.51 0.49 48.51
N ILE A 526 3.90 0.59 47.24
CA ILE A 526 5.22 1.08 46.84
C ILE A 526 5.41 2.54 47.22
N LEU A 527 4.44 3.41 46.94
CA LEU A 527 4.46 4.82 47.34
C LEU A 527 4.54 5.04 48.87
N LYS A 528 3.75 4.27 49.64
CA LYS A 528 3.77 4.34 51.12
C LYS A 528 5.15 3.97 51.70
N LYS A 529 5.92 3.18 50.99
CA LYS A 529 7.32 2.77 51.40
C LYS A 529 8.37 3.77 50.89
N GLY A 530 7.97 4.88 50.26
CA GLY A 530 8.91 5.84 49.65
C GLY A 530 9.70 5.30 48.45
N LEU A 531 9.20 4.21 47.83
CA LEU A 531 9.83 3.57 46.68
C LEU A 531 9.25 4.08 45.37
N THR A 532 10.00 3.92 44.28
CA THR A 532 9.57 4.24 42.90
C THR A 532 9.50 2.97 42.06
N LYS A 533 8.86 3.06 40.91
CA LYS A 533 8.82 1.95 39.93
C LYS A 533 10.20 1.57 39.40
N GLN A 534 11.18 2.46 39.49
CA GLN A 534 12.57 2.22 39.06
C GLN A 534 13.48 1.68 40.20
N THR A 535 12.98 1.67 41.44
CA THR A 535 13.74 1.10 42.58
C THR A 535 14.06 -0.35 42.31
N PRO A 536 15.29 -0.82 42.64
CA PRO A 536 15.69 -2.20 42.50
C PRO A 536 14.76 -3.18 43.22
N LEU A 537 14.33 -4.23 42.54
CA LEU A 537 13.48 -5.28 43.07
C LEU A 537 14.34 -6.31 43.85
N THR A 538 13.99 -6.57 45.09
CA THR A 538 14.66 -7.57 45.95
C THR A 538 13.71 -8.72 46.30
N SER A 539 14.26 -9.87 46.66
CA SER A 539 13.49 -11.05 47.10
C SER A 539 12.63 -10.76 48.32
N ASP A 540 13.13 -9.94 49.25
CA ASP A 540 12.41 -9.53 50.49
C ASP A 540 11.21 -8.63 50.11
N LEU A 541 11.39 -7.77 49.14
CA LEU A 541 10.29 -6.90 48.66
C LEU A 541 9.16 -7.74 48.02
N ILE A 542 9.48 -8.78 47.25
CA ILE A 542 8.50 -9.71 46.69
C ILE A 542 7.72 -10.40 47.83
N SER A 543 8.45 -10.86 48.87
CA SER A 543 7.81 -11.49 50.02
C SER A 543 6.85 -10.56 50.77
N ASN A 544 7.18 -9.29 50.86
CA ASN A 544 6.30 -8.28 51.47
C ASN A 544 5.09 -7.90 50.60
N LEU A 545 5.26 -7.86 49.26
CA LEU A 545 4.18 -7.45 48.34
C LEU A 545 3.19 -8.57 48.07
N LYS A 546 3.59 -9.85 48.13
CA LYS A 546 2.66 -10.98 47.92
C LYS A 546 1.52 -11.07 48.98
N ASP A 547 1.84 -10.60 50.21
CA ASP A 547 0.92 -10.72 51.36
C ASP A 547 0.00 -9.50 51.56
N LEU A 548 0.03 -8.57 50.59
CA LEU A 548 -0.87 -7.38 50.66
C LEU A 548 -2.36 -7.77 50.67
N ALA A 549 -3.10 -7.18 51.61
CA ALA A 549 -4.54 -7.36 51.67
C ALA A 549 -5.22 -6.84 50.41
N GLY A 550 -6.18 -7.61 49.91
CA GLY A 550 -6.92 -7.29 48.67
C GLY A 550 -6.25 -7.66 47.36
N LEU A 551 -4.97 -8.05 47.35
CA LEU A 551 -4.30 -8.51 46.14
C LEU A 551 -4.92 -9.86 45.68
N SER A 552 -5.22 -9.96 44.37
CA SER A 552 -5.86 -11.17 43.82
C SER A 552 -4.93 -12.39 43.88
N GLN A 553 -5.52 -13.59 43.90
CA GLN A 553 -4.76 -14.86 43.88
C GLN A 553 -3.90 -14.98 42.61
N ILE A 554 -4.39 -14.47 41.48
CA ILE A 554 -3.68 -14.50 40.19
C ILE A 554 -2.42 -13.62 40.26
N ALA A 555 -2.55 -12.38 40.77
CA ALA A 555 -1.40 -11.50 40.96
C ALA A 555 -0.37 -12.13 41.90
N ARG A 556 -0.81 -12.69 43.03
CA ARG A 556 0.08 -13.43 43.98
C ARG A 556 0.82 -14.56 43.29
N ARG A 557 0.12 -15.43 42.55
CA ARG A 557 0.71 -16.53 41.79
C ARG A 557 1.76 -16.03 40.77
N ASN A 558 1.46 -14.95 40.09
CA ASN A 558 2.36 -14.40 39.06
C ASN A 558 3.67 -13.84 39.63
N ILE A 559 3.62 -13.14 40.78
CA ILE A 559 4.81 -12.59 41.45
C ILE A 559 5.59 -13.64 42.27
N THR A 560 4.96 -14.72 42.67
CA THR A 560 5.61 -15.83 43.40
C THR A 560 6.06 -16.98 42.50
N ASN A 561 5.83 -16.86 41.19
CA ASN A 561 6.22 -17.88 40.20
C ASN A 561 7.74 -18.14 40.31
N LYS A 562 8.12 -19.41 40.40
CA LYS A 562 9.49 -19.84 40.58
C LYS A 562 10.47 -19.25 39.56
N TYR A 563 10.12 -19.25 38.29
CA TYR A 563 10.97 -18.67 37.23
C TYR A 563 11.24 -17.19 37.45
N PHE A 564 10.22 -16.45 37.88
CA PHE A 564 10.34 -15.03 38.14
C PHE A 564 11.19 -14.76 39.37
N THR A 565 10.95 -15.45 40.48
CA THR A 565 11.75 -15.29 41.73
C THR A 565 13.20 -15.70 41.53
N ASP A 566 13.44 -16.77 40.75
CA ASP A 566 14.83 -17.19 40.42
C ASP A 566 15.52 -16.18 39.49
N LEU A 567 14.77 -15.56 38.54
CA LEU A 567 15.27 -14.49 37.69
C LEU A 567 15.66 -13.26 38.54
N VAL A 568 14.80 -12.83 39.45
CA VAL A 568 15.08 -11.68 40.33
C VAL A 568 16.32 -11.94 41.18
N ARG A 569 16.45 -13.15 41.77
CA ARG A 569 17.63 -13.54 42.57
C ARG A 569 18.90 -13.53 41.74
N ARG A 570 18.90 -14.09 40.54
CA ARG A 570 20.07 -14.07 39.64
C ARG A 570 20.49 -12.65 39.31
N ARG A 571 19.59 -11.82 38.84
CA ARG A 571 19.86 -10.43 38.48
C ARG A 571 20.34 -9.60 39.68
N GLN A 572 19.84 -9.88 40.88
CA GLN A 572 20.32 -9.26 42.09
C GLN A 572 21.78 -9.70 42.42
N ASN A 573 22.09 -10.97 42.24
CA ASN A 573 23.45 -11.48 42.45
C ASN A 573 24.47 -10.99 41.40
N ASP A 574 23.99 -10.80 40.16
CA ASP A 574 24.81 -10.29 39.05
C ASP A 574 25.07 -8.76 39.16
N GLY A 575 24.51 -8.08 40.18
CA GLY A 575 24.63 -6.63 40.35
C GLY A 575 23.73 -5.78 39.44
N GLU A 576 22.85 -6.41 38.67
CA GLU A 576 21.92 -5.77 37.76
C GLU A 576 20.47 -6.05 38.16
N PRO A 577 19.98 -5.58 39.31
CA PRO A 577 18.63 -5.90 39.78
C PRO A 577 17.54 -5.34 38.84
N LEU A 578 16.47 -6.11 38.67
CA LEU A 578 15.30 -5.66 37.92
C LEU A 578 14.63 -4.53 38.69
N PRO A 579 14.04 -3.52 38.03
CA PRO A 579 13.23 -2.51 38.70
C PRO A 579 11.83 -3.08 39.11
N ILE A 580 11.23 -2.49 40.15
CA ILE A 580 9.91 -2.87 40.67
C ILE A 580 8.85 -2.90 39.58
N ARG A 581 8.98 -2.08 38.53
CA ARG A 581 8.10 -2.05 37.35
C ARG A 581 7.90 -3.43 36.74
N TYR A 582 8.93 -4.28 36.73
CA TYR A 582 8.82 -5.66 36.22
C TYR A 582 7.88 -6.52 37.05
N LEU A 583 7.90 -6.37 38.39
CA LEU A 583 6.96 -7.07 39.26
C LEU A 583 5.52 -6.59 39.02
N ILE A 584 5.30 -5.27 38.96
CA ILE A 584 3.98 -4.68 38.69
C ILE A 584 3.43 -5.19 37.37
N ASN A 585 4.20 -5.09 36.30
CA ASN A 585 3.77 -5.52 34.97
C ASN A 585 3.44 -7.01 34.96
N ARG A 586 4.25 -7.86 35.63
CA ARG A 586 3.98 -9.28 35.71
C ARG A 586 2.73 -9.61 36.51
N ALA A 587 2.48 -8.89 37.59
CA ALA A 587 1.30 -9.07 38.43
C ALA A 587 0.00 -8.70 37.71
N THR A 588 0.06 -7.69 36.84
CA THR A 588 -1.09 -6.97 36.31
C THR A 588 -1.17 -6.94 34.79
N SER A 589 -0.55 -7.89 34.09
CA SER A 589 -0.70 -8.07 32.65
C SER A 589 -1.88 -8.99 32.33
N LEU A 590 -2.56 -8.70 31.20
CA LEU A 590 -3.47 -9.64 30.57
C LEU A 590 -2.66 -10.68 29.80
N ASP A 591 -3.04 -11.96 29.91
CA ASP A 591 -2.37 -13.05 29.17
C ASP A 591 -2.78 -13.10 27.69
N ARG A 592 -3.39 -12.04 27.19
CA ARG A 592 -3.89 -11.92 25.81
C ARG A 592 -3.73 -10.51 25.27
N SER A 593 -3.55 -10.43 23.97
CA SER A 593 -3.48 -9.20 23.22
C SER A 593 -4.87 -8.76 22.73
N ILE A 594 -4.97 -7.54 22.20
CA ILE A 594 -6.19 -7.07 21.53
C ILE A 594 -6.56 -7.93 20.31
N LEU A 595 -5.57 -8.47 19.61
CA LEU A 595 -5.77 -9.38 18.47
C LEU A 595 -6.32 -10.73 18.92
N ASP A 596 -5.90 -11.24 20.09
CA ASP A 596 -6.48 -12.47 20.66
C ASP A 596 -7.97 -12.28 21.02
N VAL A 597 -8.30 -11.13 21.59
CA VAL A 597 -9.70 -10.78 21.88
C VAL A 597 -10.50 -10.67 20.59
N PHE A 598 -9.94 -10.05 19.55
CA PHE A 598 -10.56 -10.00 18.23
C PHE A 598 -10.87 -11.39 17.68
N TYR A 599 -9.96 -12.37 17.78
CA TYR A 599 -10.23 -13.74 17.36
C TYR A 599 -11.24 -14.45 18.26
N GLN A 600 -11.25 -14.18 19.54
CA GLN A 600 -12.24 -14.77 20.46
C GLN A 600 -13.67 -14.31 20.14
N ILE A 601 -13.88 -13.03 19.85
CA ILE A 601 -15.20 -12.50 19.47
C ILE A 601 -15.74 -13.09 18.17
N GLN A 602 -14.89 -13.55 17.26
CA GLN A 602 -15.32 -14.19 16.01
C GLN A 602 -15.95 -15.57 16.21
N ALA A 603 -15.89 -16.15 17.40
CA ALA A 603 -16.56 -17.40 17.73
C ALA A 603 -18.09 -17.25 17.91
N PHE A 604 -18.59 -16.01 18.03
CA PHE A 604 -20.01 -15.74 18.30
C PHE A 604 -20.88 -15.68 17.05
N SER A 605 -22.20 -15.73 17.23
CA SER A 605 -23.19 -16.00 16.19
C SER A 605 -23.13 -15.03 15.00
N TYR A 606 -22.89 -13.75 15.24
CA TYR A 606 -22.78 -12.75 14.19
C TYR A 606 -21.64 -13.08 13.21
N TYR A 607 -20.46 -13.35 13.73
CA TYR A 607 -19.26 -13.63 12.89
C TYR A 607 -19.32 -15.01 12.23
N ARG A 608 -19.90 -16.01 12.90
CA ARG A 608 -20.10 -17.35 12.31
C ARG A 608 -20.91 -17.27 11.01
N LYS A 609 -21.96 -16.45 10.96
CA LYS A 609 -22.75 -16.23 9.75
C LYS A 609 -21.92 -15.65 8.62
N ILE A 610 -21.02 -14.72 8.93
CA ILE A 610 -20.10 -14.11 7.97
C ILE A 610 -19.19 -15.16 7.35
N PHE A 611 -18.55 -16.01 8.17
CA PHE A 611 -17.68 -17.07 7.69
C PHE A 611 -18.45 -18.15 6.90
N ASP A 612 -19.66 -18.49 7.30
CA ASP A 612 -20.50 -19.45 6.58
C ASP A 612 -20.87 -18.98 5.16
N LEU A 613 -21.21 -17.69 5.00
CA LEU A 613 -21.46 -17.09 3.69
C LEU A 613 -20.22 -17.11 2.79
N ALA A 614 -19.05 -16.82 3.37
CA ALA A 614 -17.79 -16.84 2.63
C ALA A 614 -17.35 -18.25 2.23
N GLU A 615 -17.49 -19.23 3.11
CA GLU A 615 -17.18 -20.65 2.85
C GLU A 615 -18.07 -21.24 1.75
N ARG A 616 -19.32 -20.80 1.65
CA ARG A 616 -20.25 -21.16 0.57
C ARG A 616 -19.97 -20.37 -0.73
N GLY A 617 -19.07 -19.41 -0.73
CA GLY A 617 -18.79 -18.57 -1.88
C GLY A 617 -19.92 -17.61 -2.27
N ILE A 618 -20.83 -17.31 -1.32
CA ILE A 618 -21.98 -16.42 -1.53
C ILE A 618 -21.56 -14.96 -1.38
N ASP A 619 -20.84 -14.62 -0.29
CA ASP A 619 -20.36 -13.29 -0.01
C ASP A 619 -19.06 -13.36 0.81
N GLU A 620 -17.95 -12.98 0.19
CA GLU A 620 -16.62 -12.95 0.82
C GLU A 620 -16.25 -11.55 1.36
N GLY A 621 -17.04 -10.52 1.05
CA GLY A 621 -16.71 -9.12 1.42
C GLY A 621 -16.52 -8.90 2.91
N PRO A 622 -17.46 -9.34 3.79
CA PRO A 622 -17.31 -9.16 5.23
C PRO A 622 -16.07 -9.83 5.81
N VAL A 623 -15.70 -11.03 5.32
CA VAL A 623 -14.48 -11.73 5.77
C VAL A 623 -13.22 -10.95 5.36
N CYS A 624 -13.18 -10.39 4.15
CA CYS A 624 -12.07 -9.54 3.73
C CYS A 624 -11.96 -8.29 4.63
N ASN A 625 -13.09 -7.68 5.02
CA ASN A 625 -13.10 -6.57 5.96
C ASN A 625 -12.55 -6.97 7.34
N LEU A 626 -12.92 -8.15 7.86
CA LEU A 626 -12.37 -8.69 9.11
C LEU A 626 -10.85 -8.94 9.02
N ALA A 627 -10.37 -9.43 7.88
CA ALA A 627 -8.94 -9.62 7.66
C ALA A 627 -8.18 -8.28 7.76
N MET A 628 -8.69 -7.23 7.15
CA MET A 628 -8.12 -5.89 7.27
C MET A 628 -8.12 -5.37 8.71
N ILE A 629 -9.19 -5.57 9.48
CA ILE A 629 -9.21 -5.25 10.91
C ILE A 629 -8.07 -5.96 11.64
N SER A 630 -7.85 -7.25 11.36
CA SER A 630 -6.77 -8.03 11.99
C SER A 630 -5.39 -7.43 11.71
N GLN A 631 -5.16 -6.95 10.48
CA GLN A 631 -3.91 -6.29 10.08
C GLN A 631 -3.70 -4.98 10.85
N TYR A 632 -4.74 -4.14 10.98
CA TYR A 632 -4.64 -2.91 11.77
C TYR A 632 -4.39 -3.17 13.25
N LEU A 633 -5.07 -4.17 13.85
CA LEU A 633 -4.85 -4.53 15.25
C LEU A 633 -3.43 -5.09 15.48
N ALA A 634 -2.92 -5.92 14.57
CA ALA A 634 -1.55 -6.42 14.62
C ALA A 634 -0.53 -5.28 14.53
N ARG A 635 -0.80 -4.31 13.65
CA ARG A 635 0.04 -3.12 13.53
C ARG A 635 0.03 -2.29 14.81
N PHE A 636 -1.14 -2.00 15.38
CA PHE A 636 -1.24 -1.31 16.66
C PHE A 636 -0.39 -1.97 17.75
N MET A 637 -0.42 -3.29 17.82
CA MET A 637 0.39 -4.05 18.77
C MET A 637 1.90 -3.92 18.51
N ASN A 638 2.31 -3.90 17.25
CA ASN A 638 3.72 -3.76 16.88
C ASN A 638 4.25 -2.36 17.22
N ASP A 639 3.45 -1.33 17.00
CA ASP A 639 3.87 0.06 17.18
C ASP A 639 3.81 0.52 18.64
N HIS A 640 2.96 -0.07 19.47
CA HIS A 640 2.70 0.42 20.81
C HIS A 640 3.01 -0.58 21.92
N SER A 641 2.35 -1.72 21.96
CA SER A 641 2.64 -2.78 22.93
C SER A 641 1.91 -4.08 22.55
N PRO A 642 2.61 -5.20 22.50
CA PRO A 642 1.98 -6.51 22.27
C PRO A 642 1.19 -7.00 23.48
N ILE A 643 1.44 -6.45 24.68
CA ILE A 643 0.83 -6.87 25.94
C ILE A 643 0.08 -5.70 26.59
N VAL A 644 -1.18 -5.93 26.91
CA VAL A 644 -1.99 -4.99 27.67
C VAL A 644 -1.78 -5.23 29.15
N ASN A 645 -1.26 -4.24 29.88
CA ASN A 645 -1.08 -4.28 31.33
C ASN A 645 -1.83 -3.13 32.02
N ALA A 646 -2.00 -3.23 33.33
CA ALA A 646 -2.75 -2.23 34.08
C ALA A 646 -2.12 -0.83 34.02
N GLU A 647 -0.80 -0.70 33.94
CA GLU A 647 -0.12 0.58 33.77
C GLU A 647 -0.49 1.26 32.44
N PHE A 648 -0.73 0.48 31.40
CA PHE A 648 -1.18 0.99 30.11
C PHE A 648 -2.69 1.28 30.08
N LEU A 649 -3.48 0.55 30.87
CA LEU A 649 -4.94 0.79 31.02
C LEU A 649 -5.24 1.98 31.94
N GLU A 650 -4.37 2.23 32.93
CA GLU A 650 -4.57 3.27 33.96
C GLU A 650 -4.78 4.66 33.32
N GLY A 651 -5.75 5.40 33.85
CA GLY A 651 -6.09 6.75 33.37
C GLY A 651 -6.58 6.80 31.92
N GLY A 652 -7.00 5.67 31.37
CA GLY A 652 -7.50 5.58 29.99
C GLY A 652 -6.40 5.71 28.95
N LYS A 653 -5.13 5.50 29.28
CA LYS A 653 -4.00 5.59 28.36
C LYS A 653 -4.17 4.69 27.15
N PHE A 654 -4.51 3.42 27.37
CA PHE A 654 -4.71 2.44 26.29
C PHE A 654 -5.78 2.93 25.32
N ILE A 655 -6.94 3.30 25.82
CA ILE A 655 -8.05 3.73 24.99
C ILE A 655 -7.74 5.05 24.25
N ASN A 656 -7.00 5.96 24.89
CA ASN A 656 -6.57 7.19 24.24
C ASN A 656 -5.57 6.93 23.10
N VAL A 657 -4.61 6.04 23.29
CA VAL A 657 -3.65 5.68 22.23
C VAL A 657 -4.33 4.87 21.14
N PHE A 658 -5.12 3.87 21.50
CA PHE A 658 -5.81 3.00 20.54
C PHE A 658 -6.87 3.77 19.74
N VAL A 659 -7.71 4.59 20.39
CA VAL A 659 -8.83 5.26 19.73
C VAL A 659 -8.44 6.65 19.24
N ASN A 660 -8.01 7.54 20.13
CA ASN A 660 -7.82 8.95 19.80
C ASN A 660 -6.55 9.23 18.99
N SER A 661 -5.60 8.31 18.97
CA SER A 661 -4.41 8.42 18.13
C SER A 661 -4.50 7.46 16.95
N PHE A 662 -4.41 6.15 17.17
CA PHE A 662 -4.31 5.15 16.12
C PHE A 662 -5.57 5.03 15.27
N THR A 663 -6.73 4.73 15.87
CA THR A 663 -7.99 4.58 15.13
C THR A 663 -8.43 5.89 14.49
N TYR A 664 -8.23 7.04 15.18
CA TYR A 664 -8.51 8.35 14.60
C TYR A 664 -7.63 8.66 13.38
N ALA A 665 -6.36 8.28 13.40
CA ALA A 665 -5.51 8.44 12.23
C ALA A 665 -6.02 7.64 11.04
N ILE A 666 -6.38 6.36 11.23
CA ILE A 666 -6.99 5.52 10.19
C ILE A 666 -8.30 6.13 9.69
N PHE A 667 -9.14 6.63 10.61
CA PHE A 667 -10.40 7.27 10.25
C PHE A 667 -10.23 8.55 9.42
N ARG A 668 -9.15 9.31 9.64
CA ARG A 668 -8.87 10.59 8.96
C ARG A 668 -8.06 10.44 7.68
N LEU A 669 -7.05 9.61 7.68
CA LEU A 669 -6.21 9.37 6.50
C LEU A 669 -6.96 8.54 5.45
N GLY A 670 -7.96 7.78 5.89
CA GLY A 670 -8.53 6.71 5.10
C GLY A 670 -7.54 5.55 5.00
N GLU A 671 -7.81 4.59 4.16
CA GLU A 671 -6.79 3.63 3.77
C GLU A 671 -5.75 4.35 2.94
N THR A 672 -4.52 4.32 3.40
CA THR A 672 -3.39 4.52 2.52
C THR A 672 -3.51 3.47 1.42
N GLU A 673 -3.15 3.82 0.20
CA GLU A 673 -3.07 2.85 -0.92
C GLU A 673 -1.93 1.86 -0.63
N TYR A 674 -2.02 1.15 0.51
CA TYR A 674 -1.18 0.02 0.79
C TYR A 674 -1.56 -1.04 -0.25
N GLU A 675 -0.63 -1.35 -1.09
CA GLU A 675 -0.77 -2.35 -2.15
C GLU A 675 -0.90 -3.71 -1.50
N ASP A 676 -2.15 -4.13 -1.29
CA ASP A 676 -2.43 -5.41 -0.69
C ASP A 676 -1.92 -6.55 -1.56
N LYS A 677 -1.17 -7.41 -0.90
CA LYS A 677 -0.87 -8.74 -1.38
C LYS A 677 -2.17 -9.39 -1.84
N GLU A 678 -2.25 -9.73 -3.13
CA GLU A 678 -3.19 -10.68 -3.76
C GLU A 678 -4.54 -10.96 -3.07
N VAL A 679 -5.33 -9.98 -2.71
CA VAL A 679 -6.72 -10.25 -2.35
C VAL A 679 -7.55 -10.17 -3.64
N PRO A 680 -8.05 -11.30 -4.17
CA PRO A 680 -8.99 -11.24 -5.28
C PRO A 680 -10.26 -10.50 -4.82
N PHE A 681 -10.92 -9.80 -5.75
CA PHE A 681 -12.20 -9.16 -5.42
C PHE A 681 -13.18 -10.20 -4.90
N PRO A 682 -13.85 -9.93 -3.77
CA PRO A 682 -14.73 -10.89 -3.13
C PRO A 682 -15.87 -11.28 -4.08
N LYS A 683 -16.19 -12.56 -4.11
CA LYS A 683 -17.34 -13.08 -4.85
C LYS A 683 -18.65 -12.50 -4.28
N GLY A 684 -19.64 -12.43 -5.13
CA GLY A 684 -20.98 -11.94 -4.77
C GLY A 684 -21.10 -10.42 -4.70
N ARG A 685 -20.05 -9.66 -5.00
CA ARG A 685 -20.04 -8.21 -4.89
C ARG A 685 -19.52 -7.52 -6.15
N VAL A 686 -20.10 -6.36 -6.47
CA VAL A 686 -19.61 -5.48 -7.53
C VAL A 686 -18.50 -4.58 -6.98
N PRO A 687 -17.27 -4.63 -7.49
CA PRO A 687 -16.18 -3.76 -7.06
C PRO A 687 -16.40 -2.31 -7.52
N PHE A 688 -16.33 -1.39 -6.58
CA PHE A 688 -16.23 0.05 -6.81
C PHE A 688 -14.78 0.46 -6.56
N LEU A 689 -14.14 0.98 -7.58
CA LEU A 689 -12.71 1.30 -7.55
C LEU A 689 -12.46 2.74 -8.00
N THR A 690 -11.41 3.34 -7.49
CA THR A 690 -10.84 4.49 -8.18
C THR A 690 -10.16 4.04 -9.46
N ILE A 691 -10.07 4.93 -10.44
CA ILE A 691 -9.35 4.64 -11.69
C ILE A 691 -7.88 4.29 -11.38
N HIS A 692 -7.27 4.95 -10.38
CA HIS A 692 -5.91 4.62 -9.93
C HIS A 692 -5.78 3.16 -9.45
N GLN A 693 -6.74 2.69 -8.63
CA GLN A 693 -6.77 1.30 -8.15
C GLN A 693 -7.00 0.27 -9.26
N SER A 694 -7.65 0.68 -10.35
CA SER A 694 -7.90 -0.21 -11.49
C SER A 694 -6.67 -0.39 -12.39
N LYS A 695 -5.61 0.41 -12.20
CA LYS A 695 -4.37 0.28 -12.98
C LYS A 695 -3.74 -1.10 -12.76
N GLY A 696 -3.33 -1.74 -13.85
CA GLY A 696 -2.85 -3.14 -13.81
C GLY A 696 -3.93 -4.20 -13.80
N LEU A 697 -5.19 -3.85 -13.47
CA LEU A 697 -6.33 -4.77 -13.47
C LEU A 697 -7.04 -4.78 -14.82
N GLU A 698 -7.95 -5.75 -14.99
CA GLU A 698 -8.81 -5.88 -16.16
C GLU A 698 -10.12 -6.56 -15.80
N PHE A 699 -11.21 -6.12 -16.40
CA PHE A 699 -12.56 -6.62 -16.11
C PHE A 699 -13.31 -6.96 -17.39
N PRO A 700 -14.11 -8.03 -17.40
CA PRO A 700 -15.02 -8.30 -18.52
C PRO A 700 -15.92 -7.11 -18.84
N VAL A 701 -16.47 -6.46 -17.82
CA VAL A 701 -17.36 -5.30 -17.95
C VAL A 701 -16.83 -4.15 -17.09
N VAL A 702 -16.67 -2.99 -17.69
CA VAL A 702 -16.35 -1.74 -17.00
C VAL A 702 -17.49 -0.74 -17.20
N ILE A 703 -17.93 -0.15 -16.10
CA ILE A 703 -18.92 0.92 -16.06
C ILE A 703 -18.26 2.15 -15.46
N MET A 704 -18.33 3.26 -16.16
CA MET A 704 -17.83 4.52 -15.60
C MET A 704 -18.79 5.05 -14.55
N GLY A 705 -18.36 5.18 -13.31
CA GLY A 705 -19.20 5.75 -12.25
C GLY A 705 -19.34 7.27 -12.34
N ASN A 706 -18.39 7.92 -13.03
CA ASN A 706 -18.40 9.35 -13.23
C ASN A 706 -17.59 9.72 -14.48
N THR A 707 -18.12 10.64 -15.29
CA THR A 707 -17.52 11.13 -16.55
C THR A 707 -17.10 12.59 -16.47
N PHE A 708 -17.15 13.21 -15.29
CA PHE A 708 -16.84 14.63 -15.12
C PHE A 708 -15.34 14.88 -15.00
N ARG A 709 -14.93 16.01 -15.56
CA ARG A 709 -13.59 16.55 -15.42
C ARG A 709 -13.30 16.82 -13.94
N SER A 710 -12.18 16.33 -13.45
CA SER A 710 -11.62 16.73 -12.16
C SER A 710 -10.71 17.94 -12.41
N GLU A 711 -11.16 19.11 -12.06
CA GLU A 711 -10.32 20.31 -12.06
C GLU A 711 -9.49 20.30 -10.76
N ARG A 712 -8.44 19.49 -10.72
CA ARG A 712 -7.49 19.56 -9.61
C ARG A 712 -6.36 20.48 -10.03
N ASP A 713 -6.17 21.56 -9.28
CA ASP A 713 -4.93 22.33 -9.32
C ASP A 713 -3.78 21.35 -9.02
N PRO A 714 -2.65 21.37 -9.76
CA PRO A 714 -1.47 20.54 -9.49
C PRO A 714 -0.92 20.70 -8.07
N GLY A 715 -1.37 21.73 -7.34
CA GLY A 715 -1.05 21.97 -5.94
C GLY A 715 0.22 22.78 -5.73
N MET A 716 0.35 23.33 -4.54
CA MET A 716 1.47 24.18 -4.17
C MET A 716 2.81 23.42 -4.21
N ASN A 717 2.83 22.14 -3.82
CA ASN A 717 4.05 21.31 -3.82
C ASN A 717 4.69 21.24 -5.22
N GLU A 718 3.90 21.05 -6.27
CA GLU A 718 4.43 21.02 -7.64
C GLU A 718 5.02 22.38 -8.05
N ARG A 719 4.36 23.48 -7.66
CA ARG A 719 4.84 24.86 -7.92
C ARG A 719 6.14 25.14 -7.17
N ILE A 720 6.21 24.74 -5.89
CA ILE A 720 7.41 24.88 -5.06
C ILE A 720 8.58 24.12 -5.68
N ILE A 721 8.39 22.85 -6.00
CA ILE A 721 9.44 22.00 -6.55
C ILE A 721 9.96 22.57 -7.87
N ARG A 722 9.07 22.93 -8.79
CA ARG A 722 9.50 23.48 -10.09
C ARG A 722 10.30 24.76 -9.96
N LYS A 723 9.91 25.64 -9.02
CA LYS A 723 10.64 26.89 -8.76
C LYS A 723 11.99 26.62 -8.07
N LEU A 724 12.01 25.69 -7.12
CA LEU A 724 13.18 25.42 -6.28
C LEU A 724 14.33 24.72 -7.04
N ILE A 725 13.99 23.83 -7.96
CA ILE A 725 14.98 23.04 -8.73
C ILE A 725 14.95 23.33 -10.23
N GLU A 726 14.31 24.43 -10.65
CA GLU A 726 14.16 24.85 -12.05
C GLU A 726 13.70 23.71 -12.97
N LYS A 727 12.78 22.86 -12.50
CA LYS A 727 12.32 21.66 -13.22
C LYS A 727 11.40 22.03 -14.37
N GLU A 728 11.79 21.67 -15.57
CA GLU A 728 10.94 21.74 -16.76
C GLU A 728 10.01 20.52 -16.82
N GLY A 729 8.91 20.65 -17.57
CA GLY A 729 7.93 19.57 -17.77
C GLY A 729 6.64 20.07 -18.39
N GLU A 730 5.56 19.32 -18.21
CA GLU A 730 4.23 19.72 -18.68
C GLU A 730 3.79 21.07 -18.08
N PRO A 731 3.15 21.97 -18.85
CA PRO A 731 2.73 23.28 -18.33
C PRO A 731 1.78 23.15 -17.14
N ILE A 732 2.03 23.93 -16.08
CA ILE A 732 1.27 23.86 -14.83
C ILE A 732 -0.24 24.06 -15.08
N ASP A 733 -0.60 24.98 -15.98
CA ASP A 733 -1.98 25.26 -16.36
C ASP A 733 -2.67 24.14 -17.15
N ARG A 734 -1.91 23.21 -17.74
CA ARG A 734 -2.42 22.06 -18.52
C ARG A 734 -2.28 20.70 -17.82
N ILE A 735 -1.57 20.64 -16.72
CA ILE A 735 -1.39 19.37 -15.98
C ILE A 735 -2.72 18.70 -15.67
N SER A 736 -3.71 19.46 -15.19
CA SER A 736 -5.03 18.92 -14.87
C SER A 736 -5.74 18.35 -16.10
N GLU A 737 -5.59 18.96 -17.26
CA GLU A 737 -6.12 18.46 -18.53
C GLU A 737 -5.44 17.12 -18.90
N PHE A 738 -4.12 17.07 -18.90
CA PHE A 738 -3.35 15.88 -19.27
C PHE A 738 -3.59 14.72 -18.30
N ASP A 739 -3.62 14.98 -17.01
CA ASP A 739 -3.92 13.96 -15.99
C ASP A 739 -5.35 13.40 -16.14
N ASN A 740 -6.34 14.25 -16.49
CA ASN A 740 -7.68 13.78 -16.80
C ASN A 740 -7.72 12.88 -18.06
N MET A 741 -7.01 13.26 -19.11
CA MET A 741 -6.93 12.45 -20.34
C MET A 741 -6.34 11.07 -20.05
N ARG A 742 -5.22 11.00 -19.34
CA ARG A 742 -4.60 9.74 -18.93
C ARG A 742 -5.48 8.91 -18.00
N MET A 743 -6.14 9.58 -17.05
CA MET A 743 -7.04 8.91 -16.12
C MET A 743 -8.19 8.20 -16.83
N PHE A 744 -8.89 8.87 -17.74
CA PHE A 744 -9.96 8.25 -18.48
C PHE A 744 -9.46 7.20 -19.49
N TYR A 745 -8.32 7.42 -20.13
CA TYR A 745 -7.68 6.42 -20.98
C TYR A 745 -7.39 5.12 -20.22
N VAL A 746 -6.83 5.22 -19.01
CA VAL A 746 -6.64 4.06 -18.14
C VAL A 746 -7.96 3.37 -17.86
N ALA A 747 -8.99 4.11 -17.45
CA ALA A 747 -10.29 3.53 -17.12
C ALA A 747 -10.90 2.75 -18.30
N PHE A 748 -10.90 3.34 -19.49
CA PHE A 748 -11.45 2.71 -20.69
C PHE A 748 -10.69 1.45 -21.10
N SER A 749 -9.37 1.49 -20.95
CA SER A 749 -8.50 0.36 -21.28
C SER A 749 -8.58 -0.83 -20.27
N ARG A 750 -9.34 -0.70 -19.19
CA ARG A 750 -9.59 -1.82 -18.25
C ARG A 750 -10.64 -2.80 -18.77
N ALA A 751 -11.49 -2.38 -19.70
CA ALA A 751 -12.57 -3.20 -20.24
C ALA A 751 -12.04 -4.26 -21.22
N LYS A 752 -12.47 -5.51 -21.04
CA LYS A 752 -12.20 -6.63 -21.98
C LYS A 752 -13.29 -6.71 -23.04
N ASN A 753 -14.54 -6.79 -22.60
CA ASN A 753 -15.69 -7.14 -23.44
C ASN A 753 -16.71 -6.01 -23.61
N LEU A 754 -16.89 -5.18 -22.58
CA LEU A 754 -17.88 -4.13 -22.58
C LEU A 754 -17.42 -2.92 -21.75
N LEU A 755 -17.61 -1.73 -22.35
CA LEU A 755 -17.45 -0.44 -21.68
C LEU A 755 -18.79 0.29 -21.69
N VAL A 756 -19.26 0.75 -20.53
CA VAL A 756 -20.51 1.51 -20.38
C VAL A 756 -20.21 2.91 -19.85
N LEU A 757 -20.76 3.91 -20.54
CA LEU A 757 -20.57 5.34 -20.27
C LEU A 757 -21.89 5.98 -19.84
N PRO A 758 -22.14 6.25 -18.56
CA PRO A 758 -23.31 6.98 -18.11
C PRO A 758 -23.29 8.43 -18.59
N HIS A 759 -24.41 8.89 -19.19
CA HIS A 759 -24.61 10.24 -19.66
C HIS A 759 -25.57 10.99 -18.74
N PHE A 760 -25.06 11.64 -17.73
CA PHE A 760 -25.84 12.36 -16.74
C PHE A 760 -26.33 13.71 -17.26
N SER A 761 -27.61 14.03 -17.02
CA SER A 761 -28.16 15.38 -17.17
C SER A 761 -28.00 16.14 -15.84
N GLY A 762 -27.58 17.41 -15.89
CA GLY A 762 -27.48 18.24 -14.69
C GLY A 762 -26.83 19.60 -14.96
N ARG A 763 -27.25 20.64 -14.22
CA ARG A 763 -26.64 21.97 -14.29
C ARG A 763 -25.34 21.98 -13.49
N GLY A 764 -24.30 22.57 -14.07
CA GLY A 764 -23.04 22.88 -13.34
C GLY A 764 -21.97 21.79 -13.35
N GLN A 765 -22.20 20.64 -14.00
CA GLN A 765 -21.18 19.59 -14.08
C GLN A 765 -20.54 19.59 -15.48
N ARG A 766 -19.21 19.81 -15.52
CA ARG A 766 -18.47 19.86 -16.79
C ARG A 766 -17.90 18.48 -17.09
N ILE A 767 -18.46 17.79 -18.07
CA ILE A 767 -17.82 16.61 -18.67
C ILE A 767 -16.52 17.06 -19.34
N SER A 768 -15.47 16.24 -19.30
CA SER A 768 -14.23 16.48 -20.06
C SER A 768 -14.59 16.78 -21.53
N SER A 769 -14.04 17.83 -22.12
CA SER A 769 -14.41 18.30 -23.46
C SER A 769 -14.39 17.19 -24.52
N PRO A 770 -13.31 16.39 -24.67
CA PRO A 770 -13.32 15.30 -25.65
C PRO A 770 -14.41 14.25 -25.37
N LEU A 771 -14.63 13.89 -24.11
CA LEU A 771 -15.64 12.88 -23.77
C LEU A 771 -17.06 13.41 -23.96
N LYS A 772 -17.31 14.72 -23.74
CA LYS A 772 -18.59 15.34 -23.98
C LYS A 772 -18.96 15.25 -25.46
N GLU A 773 -18.03 15.59 -26.33
CA GLU A 773 -18.24 15.51 -27.81
C GLU A 773 -18.54 14.06 -28.22
N MET A 774 -17.74 13.08 -27.73
CA MET A 774 -17.95 11.67 -28.04
C MET A 774 -19.29 11.10 -27.54
N LEU A 775 -19.82 11.63 -26.43
CA LEU A 775 -21.12 11.24 -25.89
C LEU A 775 -22.28 11.91 -26.64
N GLU A 776 -22.09 13.11 -27.19
CA GLU A 776 -23.09 13.89 -27.93
C GLU A 776 -23.11 13.54 -29.42
N GLU A 777 -21.98 13.09 -30.00
CA GLU A 777 -21.92 12.48 -31.32
C GLU A 777 -22.73 11.18 -31.29
N ASP A 778 -23.75 11.04 -32.17
CA ASP A 778 -24.68 9.88 -32.25
C ASP A 778 -23.99 8.56 -32.67
N CYS A 779 -22.68 8.42 -32.48
CA CYS A 779 -21.92 7.25 -32.89
C CYS A 779 -21.90 6.12 -31.85
N LEU A 780 -22.28 6.38 -30.59
CA LEU A 780 -22.30 5.35 -29.55
C LEU A 780 -23.71 4.79 -29.37
N PRO A 781 -23.91 3.47 -29.49
CA PRO A 781 -25.20 2.83 -29.27
C PRO A 781 -25.69 3.02 -27.82
N LEU A 782 -27.01 3.05 -27.66
CA LEU A 782 -27.64 3.20 -26.36
C LEU A 782 -27.67 1.86 -25.62
N LEU A 783 -27.42 1.91 -24.31
CA LEU A 783 -27.40 0.73 -23.45
C LEU A 783 -28.74 -0.01 -23.42
N LYS A 784 -29.86 0.71 -23.46
CA LYS A 784 -31.23 0.16 -23.52
C LYS A 784 -31.51 -0.70 -24.76
N ASP A 785 -30.81 -0.46 -25.86
CA ASP A 785 -30.96 -1.15 -27.13
C ASP A 785 -29.96 -2.29 -27.32
N MET A 786 -29.20 -2.59 -26.26
CA MET A 786 -28.14 -3.61 -26.29
C MET A 786 -28.75 -5.02 -26.34
N ASP A 787 -28.34 -5.80 -27.33
CA ASP A 787 -28.57 -7.25 -27.35
C ASP A 787 -27.41 -7.94 -26.54
N LEU A 788 -27.73 -8.53 -25.39
CA LEU A 788 -26.79 -9.25 -24.53
C LEU A 788 -26.14 -10.45 -25.24
N ASN A 789 -26.74 -11.01 -26.30
CA ASN A 789 -26.14 -12.10 -27.08
C ASN A 789 -24.94 -11.62 -27.92
N THR A 790 -24.70 -10.33 -28.01
CA THR A 790 -23.51 -9.78 -28.67
C THR A 790 -22.27 -9.87 -27.80
N LEU A 791 -22.44 -10.08 -26.49
CA LEU A 791 -21.32 -10.31 -25.59
C LEU A 791 -20.76 -11.73 -25.78
N PRO A 792 -19.43 -11.90 -25.66
CA PRO A 792 -18.84 -13.22 -25.65
C PRO A 792 -19.34 -14.04 -24.46
N GLU A 793 -19.27 -15.35 -24.57
CA GLU A 793 -19.47 -16.25 -23.43
C GLU A 793 -18.43 -15.99 -22.34
N VAL A 794 -18.78 -16.32 -21.11
CA VAL A 794 -17.88 -16.15 -19.96
C VAL A 794 -16.61 -16.95 -20.17
N GLU A 795 -15.50 -16.25 -20.37
CA GLU A 795 -14.18 -16.88 -20.29
C GLU A 795 -13.82 -17.04 -18.80
N PHE A 796 -13.72 -18.26 -18.34
CA PHE A 796 -13.09 -18.53 -17.04
C PHE A 796 -11.59 -18.26 -17.20
N GLU A 797 -11.04 -17.38 -16.36
CA GLU A 797 -9.61 -17.09 -16.40
C GLU A 797 -8.82 -18.36 -16.17
N THR A 798 -8.15 -18.84 -17.21
CA THR A 798 -7.03 -19.76 -17.06
C THR A 798 -5.82 -18.89 -16.69
N GLU A 799 -5.33 -19.01 -15.46
CA GLU A 799 -4.09 -18.34 -15.05
C GLU A 799 -2.95 -18.83 -15.97
N ASP A 800 -2.51 -17.94 -16.85
CA ASP A 800 -1.46 -18.21 -17.83
C ASP A 800 -0.07 -18.38 -17.16
N LEU A 801 0.07 -17.85 -15.94
CA LEU A 801 1.26 -17.93 -15.11
C LEU A 801 0.94 -18.81 -13.89
N GLY A 802 1.61 -19.95 -13.80
CA GLY A 802 1.43 -20.85 -12.64
C GLY A 802 1.81 -20.12 -11.34
N LYS A 803 0.95 -20.21 -10.34
CA LYS A 803 1.28 -19.76 -8.98
C LYS A 803 2.37 -20.67 -8.41
N SER A 804 3.36 -20.07 -7.77
CA SER A 804 4.32 -20.83 -6.98
C SER A 804 3.78 -21.02 -5.57
N TYR A 805 3.71 -22.27 -5.12
CA TYR A 805 3.30 -22.62 -3.78
C TYR A 805 4.53 -23.03 -2.96
N SER A 806 4.66 -22.44 -1.78
CA SER A 806 5.67 -22.87 -0.82
C SER A 806 5.26 -24.22 -0.21
N TYR A 807 6.19 -25.20 -0.20
CA TYR A 807 5.90 -26.48 0.43
C TYR A 807 5.49 -26.34 1.90
N THR A 808 6.21 -25.53 2.66
CA THR A 808 5.95 -25.35 4.10
C THR A 808 4.80 -24.38 4.38
N ALA A 809 4.76 -23.24 3.70
CA ALA A 809 3.80 -22.17 4.01
C ALA A 809 2.43 -22.40 3.35
N ASP A 810 2.37 -23.12 2.23
CA ASP A 810 1.13 -23.33 1.50
C ASP A 810 0.70 -24.80 1.56
N TYR A 811 1.49 -25.75 1.02
CA TYR A 811 1.09 -27.14 0.94
C TYR A 811 0.91 -27.78 2.32
N LEU A 812 1.90 -27.68 3.21
CA LEU A 812 1.77 -28.25 4.55
C LEU A 812 0.72 -27.53 5.41
N ALA A 813 0.56 -26.20 5.23
CA ALA A 813 -0.50 -25.45 5.92
C ALA A 813 -1.89 -25.89 5.45
N TYR A 814 -2.10 -26.03 4.13
CA TYR A 814 -3.34 -26.55 3.57
C TYR A 814 -3.62 -27.98 4.01
N GLN A 815 -2.62 -28.87 3.94
CA GLN A 815 -2.76 -30.28 4.37
C GLN A 815 -3.12 -30.39 5.84
N ARG A 816 -2.55 -29.52 6.71
CA ARG A 816 -2.88 -29.49 8.13
C ARG A 816 -4.31 -29.04 8.39
N CYS A 817 -4.74 -27.96 7.75
CA CYS A 817 -6.08 -27.40 7.90
C CYS A 817 -6.42 -26.47 6.73
N PRO A 818 -7.23 -26.93 5.74
CA PRO A 818 -7.66 -26.09 4.61
C PRO A 818 -8.35 -24.78 5.03
N ARG A 819 -9.16 -24.82 6.12
CA ARG A 819 -9.82 -23.64 6.65
C ARG A 819 -8.82 -22.62 7.21
N GLN A 820 -7.80 -23.10 7.94
CA GLN A 820 -6.72 -22.23 8.43
C GLN A 820 -5.95 -21.61 7.26
N TYR A 821 -5.65 -22.38 6.23
CA TYR A 821 -5.02 -21.89 5.01
C TYR A 821 -5.89 -20.79 4.34
N MET A 822 -7.18 -21.02 4.22
CA MET A 822 -8.13 -20.06 3.66
C MET A 822 -8.11 -18.74 4.45
N ILE A 823 -8.19 -18.78 5.77
CA ILE A 823 -8.23 -17.60 6.63
C ILE A 823 -6.91 -16.80 6.49
N PHE A 824 -5.76 -17.44 6.70
CA PHE A 824 -4.48 -16.72 6.80
C PHE A 824 -3.80 -16.48 5.46
N ARG A 825 -4.06 -17.30 4.44
CA ARG A 825 -3.40 -17.18 3.14
C ARG A 825 -4.30 -16.61 2.06
N LYS A 826 -5.56 -17.04 1.98
CA LYS A 826 -6.51 -16.52 0.99
C LYS A 826 -7.02 -15.13 1.37
N TYR A 827 -7.48 -14.96 2.62
CA TYR A 827 -8.07 -13.70 3.09
C TYR A 827 -7.07 -12.76 3.78
N GLY A 828 -5.86 -13.21 4.10
CA GLY A 828 -4.79 -12.36 4.63
C GLY A 828 -4.97 -11.92 6.08
N PHE A 829 -5.64 -12.72 6.91
CA PHE A 829 -5.68 -12.46 8.35
C PHE A 829 -4.26 -12.51 8.96
N GLU A 830 -3.98 -11.64 9.90
CA GLU A 830 -2.74 -11.68 10.67
C GLU A 830 -2.81 -12.73 11.77
N THR A 831 -1.72 -13.47 11.95
CA THR A 831 -1.67 -14.51 13.00
C THR A 831 -1.51 -13.88 14.38
N SER A 832 -2.31 -14.31 15.36
CA SER A 832 -2.03 -13.97 16.75
C SER A 832 -0.70 -14.61 17.17
N ARG A 833 0.15 -13.83 17.85
CA ARG A 833 1.47 -14.33 18.29
C ARG A 833 1.26 -15.24 19.50
N SER A 834 1.38 -16.55 19.30
CA SER A 834 1.46 -17.49 20.43
C SER A 834 2.72 -17.18 21.28
N GLN A 835 2.71 -17.54 22.57
CA GLN A 835 3.88 -17.44 23.43
C GLN A 835 5.12 -18.11 22.79
N ASN A 836 4.92 -19.23 22.09
CA ASN A 836 5.98 -19.95 21.38
C ASN A 836 6.52 -19.15 20.18
N MET A 837 5.67 -18.46 19.41
CA MET A 837 6.12 -17.57 18.35
C MET A 837 6.81 -16.34 18.91
N PHE A 838 6.32 -15.77 20.01
CA PHE A 838 6.97 -14.65 20.68
C PHE A 838 8.36 -15.08 21.19
N PHE A 839 8.47 -16.24 21.83
CA PHE A 839 9.74 -16.80 22.27
C PHE A 839 10.68 -17.09 21.10
N GLY A 840 10.19 -17.70 20.03
CA GLY A 840 10.96 -17.93 18.81
C GLY A 840 11.51 -16.63 18.21
N ASN A 841 10.66 -15.60 18.07
CA ASN A 841 11.07 -14.28 17.59
C ASN A 841 12.10 -13.61 18.53
N LEU A 842 11.91 -13.75 19.85
CA LEU A 842 12.85 -13.23 20.84
C LEU A 842 14.22 -13.91 20.72
N VAL A 843 14.24 -15.25 20.58
CA VAL A 843 15.50 -16.02 20.39
C VAL A 843 16.18 -15.61 19.09
N HIS A 844 15.44 -15.54 17.98
CA HIS A 844 15.98 -15.07 16.71
C HIS A 844 16.55 -13.65 16.82
N LYS A 845 15.80 -12.74 17.43
CA LYS A 845 16.26 -11.36 17.65
C LYS A 845 17.49 -11.30 18.52
N THR A 846 17.54 -12.07 19.60
CA THR A 846 18.70 -12.14 20.50
C THR A 846 19.93 -12.69 19.78
N ILE A 847 19.77 -13.74 18.97
CA ILE A 847 20.87 -14.29 18.16
C ILE A 847 21.31 -13.26 17.10
N GLU A 848 20.40 -12.59 16.46
CA GLU A 848 20.70 -11.52 15.51
C GLU A 848 21.50 -10.39 16.18
N ASP A 849 21.04 -9.91 17.33
CA ASP A 849 21.69 -8.84 18.09
C ASP A 849 23.07 -9.28 18.61
N LEU A 850 23.21 -10.53 19.07
CA LEU A 850 24.51 -11.10 19.46
C LEU A 850 25.47 -11.17 18.27
N HIS A 851 25.01 -11.64 17.11
CA HIS A 851 25.82 -11.66 15.90
C HIS A 851 26.23 -10.25 15.46
N ARG A 852 25.33 -9.28 15.55
CA ARG A 852 25.64 -7.87 15.28
C ARG A 852 26.71 -7.35 16.23
N PHE A 853 26.55 -7.58 17.52
CA PHE A 853 27.54 -7.21 18.54
C PHE A 853 28.92 -7.84 18.28
N LEU A 854 28.98 -9.13 17.98
CA LEU A 854 30.24 -9.82 17.68
C LEU A 854 30.91 -9.27 16.41
N ILE A 855 30.12 -8.91 15.40
CA ILE A 855 30.61 -8.26 14.17
C ILE A 855 31.19 -6.87 14.49
N GLU A 856 30.47 -6.07 15.30
CA GLU A 856 30.96 -4.75 15.75
C GLU A 856 32.26 -4.86 16.54
N GLN A 857 32.36 -5.81 17.47
CA GLN A 857 33.59 -6.06 18.24
C GLN A 857 34.76 -6.51 17.37
N ARG A 858 34.51 -7.32 16.36
CA ARG A 858 35.53 -7.74 15.39
C ARG A 858 35.99 -6.56 14.54
N ASN A 859 35.06 -5.73 14.03
CA ASN A 859 35.41 -4.56 13.25
C ASN A 859 36.21 -3.52 14.05
N GLN A 860 35.89 -3.31 15.33
CA GLN A 860 36.66 -2.44 16.21
C GLN A 860 38.11 -2.96 16.44
N LYS A 861 38.31 -4.26 16.55
CA LYS A 861 39.64 -4.86 16.66
C LYS A 861 40.47 -4.81 15.38
N GLU A 862 39.80 -4.86 14.20
CA GLU A 862 40.46 -4.72 12.89
C GLU A 862 40.82 -3.26 12.57
N THR A 863 40.11 -2.28 13.16
CA THR A 863 40.39 -0.84 12.97
C THR A 863 41.57 -0.35 13.87
N VAL A 864 41.91 -1.09 14.90
CA VAL A 864 43.05 -0.79 15.83
C VAL A 864 44.34 -1.49 15.40
N ARG A 865 44.30 -2.34 14.38
CA ARG A 865 45.47 -2.91 13.70
C ARG A 865 45.69 -2.23 12.36
#